data_c9d6466514e4a713aa295064a86ca67c
#
_entry.id   c9d6466514e4a713aa295064a86ca67c
#
_cell.length_a   1.000
_cell.length_b   1.000
_cell.length_c   1.000
_cell.angle_alpha   90.00
_cell.angle_beta   90.00
_cell.angle_gamma   90.00
#
_symmetry.space_group_name_H-M   'P 1'
#
loop_
_entity.id
_entity.type
_entity.pdbx_description
1 polymer ?
#
loop_
_entity_poly.entity_id
_entity_poly.type
_entity_poly.pdbx_seq_one_letter_code
_entity_poly.pdbx_strand_id
1 'polypeptide(L)'
;MFQIEITNADGHARQLDVPDESMVGSRSTNDVVLDSWRVSKDHARLVRTPSGVLLEDMGTFIGVTVNGLRITSPHGPLRDTDVIAIGPFKLRVMPHPDAPPAVQAAAAHSRSTSAPVRNLRAAEEIQASRVAATKAQQQAWQAQDARNARSATATSAASSPTSVPESVPAPEQTPVKSNAFAVVLAPQPKQKHDEFAWRKRLHTMLLETMDLRRHDVSTMNDAQLRTETGRIIADIMLDQEATIPPELDRVLLARQVLDEAVGLGPLEDLLDDASVTEIMVCQFDKIYVERGGRIQKHPLTFTSDRAVLGVIERIVAPLGRRIDEASPMVDARLKDGSRVNAIIAPLALKGAALTIRKFAKYKMTVDNLVTLGAISPAMATFLEVCVTARKNIVVSGGTGSGKTTLLNILSNFIPAGERIITVEDSAELQLHHEHWISLESRPSNVEGKGAVSIRELVKNTLRMRPDRIVIGECRGGEALDMLQAMNTGHDGSLTTLHANTPRDGLARLETMVLMAGMDLPLSAIRDQIASAIHMIVQQTRFTCGTRVVTSITEVTGMESGKLQLQELFRFVNLGYAQGPDGMKVRGYFTGCDIPPNFYEALRASGHALDLDIFKSDGQPAGNSAAGSGSDPGTGGFARGSGQ
;
A
#
# COMPACT_ATOMS: atom_id res chain seq x y z
N MET A 1 -6.99 -42.68 -30.05
CA MET A 1 -5.72 -42.61 -29.29
C MET A 1 -4.60 -42.23 -30.24
N PHE A 2 -3.60 -41.47 -29.74
CA PHE A 2 -2.40 -41.10 -30.49
C PHE A 2 -1.19 -41.09 -29.55
N GLN A 3 0.01 -41.14 -30.08
CA GLN A 3 1.24 -41.27 -29.31
C GLN A 3 1.97 -39.92 -29.19
N ILE A 4 2.48 -39.65 -28.00
CA ILE A 4 3.28 -38.45 -27.72
C ILE A 4 4.63 -38.86 -27.17
N GLU A 5 5.68 -38.27 -27.71
CA GLU A 5 7.02 -38.33 -27.15
C GLU A 5 7.27 -37.10 -26.26
N ILE A 6 7.70 -37.32 -25.03
CA ILE A 6 7.99 -36.27 -24.05
C ILE A 6 9.47 -36.34 -23.70
N THR A 7 10.19 -35.24 -23.93
CA THR A 7 11.60 -35.09 -23.56
C THR A 7 11.73 -34.13 -22.38
N ASN A 8 12.36 -34.57 -21.29
CA ASN A 8 12.65 -33.76 -20.11
C ASN A 8 13.88 -32.85 -20.34
N ALA A 9 14.12 -31.91 -19.42
CA ALA A 9 15.28 -31.03 -19.43
C ALA A 9 16.63 -31.78 -19.48
N ASP A 10 16.69 -32.96 -18.86
CA ASP A 10 17.88 -33.82 -18.80
C ASP A 10 18.09 -34.65 -20.08
N GLY A 11 17.23 -34.49 -21.09
CA GLY A 11 17.32 -35.20 -22.37
C GLY A 11 16.70 -36.61 -22.38
N HIS A 12 16.11 -37.08 -21.28
CA HIS A 12 15.39 -38.35 -21.26
C HIS A 12 14.08 -38.25 -22.00
N ALA A 13 13.86 -39.09 -23.00
CA ALA A 13 12.63 -39.18 -23.76
C ALA A 13 11.79 -40.38 -23.29
N ARG A 14 10.46 -40.17 -23.15
CA ARG A 14 9.47 -41.22 -22.91
C ARG A 14 8.33 -41.10 -23.90
N GLN A 15 7.76 -42.22 -24.30
CA GLN A 15 6.57 -42.25 -25.16
C GLN A 15 5.36 -42.64 -24.34
N LEU A 16 4.23 -42.01 -24.66
CA LEU A 16 2.96 -42.21 -23.96
C LEU A 16 1.79 -42.22 -24.96
N ASP A 17 0.93 -43.25 -24.85
CA ASP A 17 -0.32 -43.30 -25.61
C ASP A 17 -1.40 -42.50 -24.86
N VAL A 18 -2.05 -41.58 -25.56
CA VAL A 18 -3.01 -40.68 -24.96
C VAL A 18 -4.36 -40.72 -25.67
N PRO A 19 -5.48 -40.48 -24.95
CA PRO A 19 -6.82 -40.37 -25.53
C PRO A 19 -6.92 -39.32 -26.63
N ASP A 20 -8.00 -39.40 -27.43
CA ASP A 20 -8.25 -38.42 -28.51
C ASP A 20 -8.47 -36.98 -27.99
N GLU A 21 -8.85 -36.85 -26.73
CA GLU A 21 -8.88 -35.59 -25.98
C GLU A 21 -8.09 -35.79 -24.69
N SER A 22 -7.03 -35.02 -24.50
CA SER A 22 -6.07 -35.23 -23.41
C SER A 22 -5.67 -33.93 -22.77
N MET A 23 -5.61 -33.91 -21.44
CA MET A 23 -5.10 -32.79 -20.66
C MET A 23 -3.63 -32.97 -20.35
N VAL A 24 -2.86 -31.87 -20.53
CA VAL A 24 -1.42 -31.80 -20.25
C VAL A 24 -1.20 -30.82 -19.11
N GLY A 25 -0.52 -31.25 -18.06
CA GLY A 25 -0.22 -30.38 -16.93
C GLY A 25 0.47 -31.09 -15.77
N SER A 26 0.66 -30.37 -14.64
CA SER A 26 1.35 -30.92 -13.46
C SER A 26 0.41 -31.69 -12.50
N ARG A 27 -0.91 -31.70 -12.74
CA ARG A 27 -1.86 -32.44 -11.92
C ARG A 27 -1.72 -33.94 -12.19
N SER A 28 -1.69 -34.76 -11.12
CA SER A 28 -1.57 -36.24 -11.21
C SER A 28 -2.75 -36.94 -11.91
N THR A 29 -3.87 -36.26 -12.09
CA THR A 29 -5.07 -36.76 -12.79
C THR A 29 -5.06 -36.43 -14.29
N ASN A 30 -4.10 -35.72 -14.81
CA ASN A 30 -3.99 -35.40 -16.23
C ASN A 30 -3.48 -36.61 -17.03
N ASP A 31 -3.89 -36.71 -18.27
CA ASP A 31 -3.45 -37.78 -19.18
C ASP A 31 -1.96 -37.69 -19.46
N VAL A 32 -1.42 -36.47 -19.51
CA VAL A 32 0.01 -36.18 -19.67
C VAL A 32 0.49 -35.39 -18.46
N VAL A 33 1.15 -36.08 -17.53
CA VAL A 33 1.70 -35.46 -16.33
C VAL A 33 3.11 -34.98 -16.58
N LEU A 34 3.32 -33.66 -16.44
CA LEU A 34 4.61 -32.97 -16.55
C LEU A 34 4.99 -32.42 -15.18
N ASP A 35 5.77 -33.17 -14.42
CA ASP A 35 6.14 -32.79 -13.04
C ASP A 35 7.19 -31.70 -13.02
N SER A 36 6.73 -30.45 -12.96
CA SER A 36 7.56 -29.26 -12.80
C SER A 36 6.73 -28.12 -12.25
N TRP A 37 7.30 -27.35 -11.32
CA TRP A 37 6.69 -26.13 -10.78
C TRP A 37 6.42 -25.05 -11.86
N ARG A 38 7.08 -25.14 -13.04
CA ARG A 38 6.86 -24.26 -14.19
C ARG A 38 5.66 -24.66 -15.04
N VAL A 39 5.03 -25.80 -14.78
CA VAL A 39 3.88 -26.29 -15.52
C VAL A 39 2.63 -26.11 -14.67
N SER A 40 1.62 -25.43 -15.20
CA SER A 40 0.33 -25.25 -14.51
C SER A 40 -0.37 -26.60 -14.32
N LYS A 41 -1.29 -26.68 -13.34
CA LYS A 41 -2.05 -27.90 -13.04
C LYS A 41 -2.73 -28.46 -14.29
N ASP A 42 -3.38 -27.60 -15.05
CA ASP A 42 -3.98 -27.84 -16.34
C ASP A 42 -3.37 -26.82 -17.29
N HIS A 43 -2.37 -27.22 -18.10
CA HIS A 43 -1.54 -26.31 -18.85
C HIS A 43 -1.95 -26.19 -20.31
N ALA A 44 -2.20 -27.31 -20.95
CA ALA A 44 -2.61 -27.40 -22.34
C ALA A 44 -3.60 -28.54 -22.56
N ARG A 45 -4.35 -28.46 -23.64
CA ARG A 45 -5.28 -29.49 -24.10
C ARG A 45 -4.90 -29.92 -25.50
N LEU A 46 -4.84 -31.22 -25.72
CA LEU A 46 -4.64 -31.83 -27.02
C LEU A 46 -5.93 -32.47 -27.48
N VAL A 47 -6.38 -32.16 -28.69
CA VAL A 47 -7.63 -32.70 -29.25
C VAL A 47 -7.36 -33.26 -30.63
N ARG A 48 -7.64 -34.57 -30.84
CA ARG A 48 -7.56 -35.18 -32.15
C ARG A 48 -8.81 -34.87 -32.96
N THR A 49 -8.64 -34.32 -34.12
CA THR A 49 -9.71 -34.02 -35.08
C THR A 49 -9.51 -34.85 -36.35
N PRO A 50 -10.51 -34.94 -37.27
CA PRO A 50 -10.32 -35.60 -38.55
C PRO A 50 -9.19 -34.98 -39.43
N SER A 51 -8.81 -33.75 -39.16
CA SER A 51 -7.72 -33.02 -39.86
C SER A 51 -6.35 -33.16 -39.19
N GLY A 52 -6.26 -33.76 -38.00
CA GLY A 52 -5.02 -33.91 -37.22
C GLY A 52 -5.19 -33.52 -35.75
N VAL A 53 -4.10 -33.45 -35.00
CA VAL A 53 -4.11 -33.07 -33.58
C VAL A 53 -4.03 -31.54 -33.45
N LEU A 54 -4.94 -30.95 -32.66
CA LEU A 54 -4.92 -29.55 -32.27
C LEU A 54 -4.37 -29.40 -30.85
N LEU A 55 -3.69 -28.30 -30.59
CA LEU A 55 -3.14 -27.91 -29.30
C LEU A 55 -3.75 -26.59 -28.87
N GLU A 56 -4.26 -26.55 -27.64
CA GLU A 56 -4.86 -25.37 -27.03
C GLU A 56 -4.11 -25.00 -25.73
N ASP A 57 -3.67 -23.75 -25.57
CA ASP A 57 -3.14 -23.22 -24.32
C ASP A 57 -4.31 -22.85 -23.39
N MET A 58 -4.34 -23.38 -22.17
CA MET A 58 -5.39 -23.11 -21.19
C MET A 58 -5.25 -21.73 -20.51
N GLY A 59 -4.57 -20.77 -21.17
CA GLY A 59 -4.38 -19.42 -20.65
C GLY A 59 -3.33 -19.33 -19.55
N THR A 60 -2.29 -20.13 -19.63
CA THR A 60 -1.26 -20.24 -18.59
C THR A 60 -0.24 -19.13 -18.66
N PHE A 61 0.33 -18.73 -17.49
CA PHE A 61 1.28 -17.62 -17.41
C PHE A 61 2.54 -17.85 -18.26
N ILE A 62 3.11 -19.09 -18.23
CA ILE A 62 4.28 -19.45 -19.04
C ILE A 62 3.88 -19.63 -20.50
N GLY A 63 2.67 -20.15 -20.75
CA GLY A 63 2.15 -20.42 -22.08
C GLY A 63 2.77 -21.62 -22.76
N VAL A 64 2.26 -21.92 -23.95
CA VAL A 64 2.73 -23.00 -24.81
C VAL A 64 3.41 -22.42 -26.04
N THR A 65 4.53 -23.00 -26.46
CA THR A 65 5.18 -22.63 -27.72
C THR A 65 5.23 -23.81 -28.67
N VAL A 66 5.03 -23.55 -29.96
CA VAL A 66 5.22 -24.53 -31.04
C VAL A 66 6.30 -24.01 -31.96
N ASN A 67 7.35 -24.79 -32.15
CA ASN A 67 8.53 -24.38 -32.92
C ASN A 67 9.14 -23.04 -32.49
N GLY A 68 9.08 -22.74 -31.18
CA GLY A 68 9.59 -21.50 -30.59
C GLY A 68 8.64 -20.29 -30.67
N LEU A 69 7.47 -20.41 -31.31
CA LEU A 69 6.45 -19.38 -31.37
C LEU A 69 5.36 -19.64 -30.32
N ARG A 70 5.04 -18.64 -29.50
CA ARG A 70 3.97 -18.74 -28.50
C ARG A 70 2.60 -18.76 -29.18
N ILE A 71 1.77 -19.74 -28.82
CA ILE A 71 0.40 -19.83 -29.30
C ILE A 71 -0.55 -19.04 -28.38
N THR A 72 -1.53 -18.34 -28.96
CA THR A 72 -2.56 -17.58 -28.23
C THR A 72 -3.98 -17.98 -28.61
N SER A 73 -4.10 -18.95 -29.50
CA SER A 73 -5.34 -19.56 -30.00
C SER A 73 -5.07 -21.04 -30.30
N PRO A 74 -6.09 -21.90 -30.44
CA PRO A 74 -5.91 -23.28 -30.84
C PRO A 74 -5.02 -23.39 -32.07
N HIS A 75 -3.96 -24.18 -31.99
CA HIS A 75 -2.92 -24.36 -33.01
C HIS A 75 -2.92 -25.78 -33.56
N GLY A 76 -2.87 -25.92 -34.88
CA GLY A 76 -2.79 -27.19 -35.57
C GLY A 76 -3.39 -27.15 -36.98
N PRO A 77 -3.43 -28.29 -37.68
CA PRO A 77 -3.03 -29.61 -37.21
C PRO A 77 -1.52 -29.74 -37.02
N LEU A 78 -1.12 -30.33 -35.88
CA LEU A 78 0.27 -30.57 -35.53
C LEU A 78 0.88 -31.61 -36.44
N ARG A 79 2.14 -31.42 -36.82
CA ARG A 79 2.96 -32.35 -37.61
C ARG A 79 3.88 -33.13 -36.68
N ASP A 80 4.34 -34.27 -37.12
CA ASP A 80 5.35 -35.08 -36.43
C ASP A 80 6.70 -34.37 -36.19
N THR A 81 6.99 -33.36 -37.03
CA THR A 81 8.16 -32.49 -36.93
C THR A 81 7.99 -31.34 -35.94
N ASP A 82 6.75 -31.04 -35.52
CA ASP A 82 6.48 -29.89 -34.65
C ASP A 82 6.93 -30.18 -33.22
N VAL A 83 7.67 -29.25 -32.65
CA VAL A 83 8.16 -29.31 -31.27
C VAL A 83 7.31 -28.37 -30.39
N ILE A 84 6.53 -28.97 -29.53
CA ILE A 84 5.76 -28.25 -28.52
C ILE A 84 6.63 -28.09 -27.28
N ALA A 85 6.80 -26.86 -26.76
CA ALA A 85 7.50 -26.65 -25.52
C ALA A 85 6.55 -26.11 -24.44
N ILE A 86 6.56 -26.79 -23.28
CA ILE A 86 5.79 -26.48 -22.09
C ILE A 86 6.74 -26.47 -20.89
N GLY A 87 7.11 -25.30 -20.42
CA GLY A 87 8.13 -25.16 -19.38
C GLY A 87 9.45 -25.81 -19.81
N PRO A 88 10.04 -26.75 -19.01
CA PRO A 88 11.29 -27.43 -19.37
C PRO A 88 11.08 -28.65 -20.29
N PHE A 89 9.85 -29.00 -20.66
CA PHE A 89 9.53 -30.18 -21.44
C PHE A 89 9.35 -29.84 -22.92
N LYS A 90 9.79 -30.80 -23.78
CA LYS A 90 9.50 -30.79 -25.22
C LYS A 90 8.64 -31.98 -25.56
N LEU A 91 7.52 -31.76 -26.26
CA LEU A 91 6.58 -32.77 -26.68
C LEU A 91 6.53 -32.84 -28.20
N ARG A 92 6.36 -34.04 -28.77
CA ARG A 92 6.09 -34.29 -30.18
C ARG A 92 4.92 -35.25 -30.30
N VAL A 93 4.06 -35.02 -31.27
CA VAL A 93 2.98 -35.94 -31.62
C VAL A 93 3.48 -36.93 -32.64
N MET A 94 3.44 -38.21 -32.32
CA MET A 94 3.92 -39.30 -33.21
C MET A 94 2.74 -39.93 -33.94
N PRO A 95 2.92 -40.33 -35.21
CA PRO A 95 1.87 -41.10 -35.91
C PRO A 95 1.69 -42.47 -35.23
N HIS A 96 0.45 -42.87 -34.97
CA HIS A 96 0.14 -44.18 -34.41
C HIS A 96 0.47 -45.27 -35.43
N PRO A 97 1.15 -46.38 -35.06
CA PRO A 97 1.61 -47.43 -35.98
C PRO A 97 0.49 -48.13 -36.77
N ASP A 98 -0.75 -48.10 -36.29
CA ASP A 98 -1.93 -48.71 -36.93
C ASP A 98 -2.77 -47.73 -37.78
N ALA A 99 -2.30 -46.53 -38.12
CA ALA A 99 -3.02 -45.62 -38.97
C ALA A 99 -2.88 -46.06 -40.46
N PRO A 100 -3.98 -46.14 -41.24
CA PRO A 100 -3.86 -46.51 -42.66
C PRO A 100 -3.03 -45.50 -43.41
N PRO A 101 -2.22 -45.92 -44.41
CA PRO A 101 -1.26 -45.04 -45.07
C PRO A 101 -2.00 -43.90 -45.79
N ALA A 102 -1.71 -42.66 -45.39
CA ALA A 102 -2.16 -41.47 -46.08
C ALA A 102 -1.48 -41.40 -47.45
N VAL A 103 -2.31 -41.45 -48.48
CA VAL A 103 -1.94 -41.35 -49.90
C VAL A 103 -1.07 -40.13 -50.11
N GLN A 104 0.15 -40.36 -50.59
CA GLN A 104 0.98 -39.32 -51.17
C GLN A 104 0.27 -38.72 -52.40
N ALA A 105 -0.21 -37.49 -52.29
CA ALA A 105 -0.66 -36.69 -53.44
C ALA A 105 0.37 -35.60 -53.73
N ALA A 106 0.99 -35.80 -54.88
CA ALA A 106 1.96 -34.93 -55.51
C ALA A 106 1.39 -33.53 -55.78
N ALA A 107 2.29 -32.58 -55.82
CA ALA A 107 2.07 -31.23 -56.33
C ALA A 107 1.59 -31.25 -57.76
N ALA A 108 0.47 -30.60 -58.07
CA ALA A 108 0.21 -29.90 -59.34
C ALA A 108 -1.10 -29.11 -59.30
N HIS A 109 -0.98 -27.82 -59.51
CA HIS A 109 -1.85 -26.88 -60.22
C HIS A 109 -3.39 -27.09 -60.27
N SER A 110 -4.17 -26.17 -59.78
CA SER A 110 -4.94 -25.17 -60.55
C SER A 110 -6.24 -24.75 -59.88
N ARG A 111 -6.36 -23.45 -59.79
CA ARG A 111 -7.55 -22.60 -59.99
C ARG A 111 -8.96 -23.05 -59.56
N SER A 112 -9.54 -22.14 -58.74
CA SER A 112 -10.91 -21.67 -58.82
C SER A 112 -12.03 -22.55 -58.27
N THR A 113 -12.60 -22.18 -57.14
CA THR A 113 -13.94 -21.56 -57.13
C THR A 113 -14.30 -21.06 -55.70
N SER A 114 -14.92 -19.92 -55.74
CA SER A 114 -15.36 -19.02 -54.69
C SER A 114 -16.44 -19.57 -53.76
N ALA A 115 -16.36 -19.28 -52.46
CA ALA A 115 -17.25 -18.47 -51.57
C ALA A 115 -17.45 -19.09 -50.21
N PRO A 116 -17.80 -18.34 -49.14
CA PRO A 116 -17.66 -16.89 -48.95
C PRO A 116 -16.88 -16.50 -47.67
N VAL A 117 -15.90 -15.65 -47.83
CA VAL A 117 -15.25 -14.90 -46.77
C VAL A 117 -16.21 -13.80 -46.30
N ARG A 118 -16.83 -13.95 -45.14
CA ARG A 118 -17.68 -12.90 -44.56
C ARG A 118 -17.36 -12.49 -43.11
N ASN A 119 -16.34 -13.09 -42.44
CA ASN A 119 -16.03 -12.78 -41.04
C ASN A 119 -14.65 -12.21 -40.78
N LEU A 120 -13.75 -12.09 -41.74
CA LEU A 120 -12.41 -11.51 -41.53
C LEU A 120 -12.41 -9.97 -41.64
N ARG A 121 -13.23 -9.39 -42.49
CA ARG A 121 -13.32 -7.92 -42.61
C ARG A 121 -13.91 -7.24 -41.35
N ALA A 122 -14.88 -7.86 -40.70
CA ALA A 122 -15.47 -7.31 -39.48
C ALA A 122 -14.48 -7.28 -38.30
N ALA A 123 -13.56 -8.26 -38.21
CA ALA A 123 -12.52 -8.28 -37.16
C ALA A 123 -11.43 -7.24 -37.44
N GLU A 124 -11.03 -7.05 -38.70
CA GLU A 124 -10.06 -6.03 -39.10
C GLU A 124 -10.61 -4.61 -38.95
N GLU A 125 -11.88 -4.37 -39.26
CA GLU A 125 -12.54 -3.08 -39.05
C GLU A 125 -12.69 -2.73 -37.56
N ILE A 126 -12.98 -3.70 -36.69
CA ILE A 126 -13.02 -3.49 -35.22
C ILE A 126 -11.62 -3.20 -34.68
N GLN A 127 -10.60 -3.86 -35.20
CA GLN A 127 -9.22 -3.63 -34.75
C GLN A 127 -8.69 -2.28 -35.27
N ALA A 128 -8.99 -1.91 -36.51
CA ALA A 128 -8.66 -0.61 -37.07
C ALA A 128 -9.40 0.53 -36.34
N SER A 129 -10.66 0.33 -35.98
CA SER A 129 -11.45 1.29 -35.20
C SER A 129 -10.91 1.49 -33.78
N ARG A 130 -10.44 0.43 -33.11
CA ARG A 130 -9.80 0.53 -31.80
C ARG A 130 -8.46 1.27 -31.85
N VAL A 131 -7.63 1.00 -32.85
CA VAL A 131 -6.35 1.70 -33.05
C VAL A 131 -6.58 3.18 -33.37
N ALA A 132 -7.60 3.51 -34.17
CA ALA A 132 -7.96 4.89 -34.45
C ALA A 132 -8.48 5.64 -33.22
N ALA A 133 -9.30 4.99 -32.37
CA ALA A 133 -9.80 5.56 -31.12
C ALA A 133 -8.67 5.83 -30.12
N THR A 134 -7.71 4.92 -30.00
CA THR A 134 -6.54 5.09 -29.11
C THR A 134 -5.65 6.25 -29.58
N LYS A 135 -5.46 6.38 -30.89
CA LYS A 135 -4.67 7.47 -31.49
C LYS A 135 -5.34 8.84 -31.32
N ALA A 136 -6.67 8.89 -31.46
CA ALA A 136 -7.45 10.11 -31.24
C ALA A 136 -7.43 10.54 -29.77
N GLN A 137 -7.46 9.59 -28.84
CA GLN A 137 -7.40 9.85 -27.42
C GLN A 137 -6.01 10.35 -26.98
N GLN A 138 -4.95 9.82 -27.58
CA GLN A 138 -3.58 10.29 -27.37
C GLN A 138 -3.34 11.71 -27.93
N GLN A 139 -3.91 12.02 -29.08
CA GLN A 139 -3.85 13.38 -29.67
C GLN A 139 -4.66 14.40 -28.87
N ALA A 140 -5.82 14.00 -28.32
CA ALA A 140 -6.61 14.86 -27.44
C ALA A 140 -5.86 15.18 -26.13
N TRP A 141 -5.12 14.22 -25.58
CA TRP A 141 -4.31 14.39 -24.38
C TRP A 141 -3.13 15.36 -24.62
N GLN A 142 -2.42 15.19 -25.75
CA GLN A 142 -1.32 16.09 -26.14
C GLN A 142 -1.81 17.52 -26.43
N ALA A 143 -3.03 17.67 -26.99
CA ALA A 143 -3.63 18.98 -27.20
C ALA A 143 -4.05 19.68 -25.89
N GLN A 144 -4.43 18.91 -24.87
CA GLN A 144 -4.77 19.40 -23.56
C GLN A 144 -3.52 19.89 -22.80
N ASP A 145 -2.43 19.14 -22.87
CA ASP A 145 -1.13 19.53 -22.27
C ASP A 145 -0.55 20.78 -22.94
N ALA A 146 -0.69 20.91 -24.26
CA ALA A 146 -0.27 22.10 -24.99
C ALA A 146 -1.12 23.35 -24.66
N ARG A 147 -2.39 23.20 -24.31
CA ARG A 147 -3.24 24.29 -23.80
C ARG A 147 -2.86 24.70 -22.39
N ASN A 148 -2.59 23.73 -21.51
CA ASN A 148 -2.15 23.99 -20.14
C ASN A 148 -0.78 24.69 -20.10
N ALA A 149 0.14 24.32 -21.00
CA ALA A 149 1.43 24.99 -21.14
C ALA A 149 1.32 26.45 -21.66
N ARG A 150 0.35 26.74 -22.52
CA ARG A 150 0.10 28.11 -23.01
C ARG A 150 -0.60 29.00 -22.00
N SER A 151 -1.41 28.46 -21.10
CA SER A 151 -2.01 29.23 -19.99
C SER A 151 -1.00 29.57 -18.89
N ALA A 152 0.04 28.75 -18.69
CA ALA A 152 1.11 29.02 -17.74
C ALA A 152 2.07 30.12 -18.21
N THR A 153 2.21 30.33 -19.52
CA THR A 153 3.06 31.40 -20.10
C THR A 153 2.36 32.75 -20.24
N ALA A 154 1.04 32.80 -20.15
CA ALA A 154 0.29 34.06 -20.28
C ALA A 154 0.15 34.85 -18.97
N THR A 155 0.51 34.26 -17.81
CA THR A 155 0.44 34.92 -16.50
C THR A 155 1.76 35.54 -16.05
N SER A 156 2.82 35.47 -16.86
CA SER A 156 4.16 35.96 -16.54
C SER A 156 4.58 37.27 -17.27
N ALA A 157 3.67 37.97 -17.91
CA ALA A 157 4.01 39.17 -18.68
C ALA A 157 3.08 40.34 -18.35
N ALA A 158 3.12 40.84 -17.11
CA ALA A 158 2.66 42.19 -16.76
C ALA A 158 3.07 42.54 -15.32
N SER A 159 4.27 43.05 -15.13
CA SER A 159 4.62 44.10 -14.15
C SER A 159 6.13 44.42 -14.24
N SER A 160 6.43 45.49 -14.92
CA SER A 160 7.74 46.19 -14.86
C SER A 160 7.70 47.30 -13.84
N PRO A 161 8.86 47.77 -13.34
CA PRO A 161 9.00 48.29 -11.99
C PRO A 161 8.82 49.79 -11.89
N THR A 162 8.29 50.23 -10.75
CA THR A 162 8.31 51.68 -10.38
C THR A 162 9.06 51.87 -9.07
N SER A 163 10.15 52.60 -9.22
CA SER A 163 10.91 53.49 -8.31
C SER A 163 10.75 53.33 -6.78
N VAL A 164 11.90 53.22 -6.15
CA VAL A 164 12.24 53.39 -4.73
C VAL A 164 12.08 54.85 -4.29
N PRO A 165 11.60 55.15 -3.09
CA PRO A 165 12.03 56.28 -2.31
C PRO A 165 12.76 55.85 -1.01
N GLU A 166 13.76 56.55 -0.81
CA GLU A 166 14.69 56.95 0.22
C GLU A 166 14.37 56.64 1.69
N SER A 167 15.44 56.33 2.39
CA SER A 167 15.67 55.94 3.76
C SER A 167 15.13 56.90 4.85
N VAL A 168 14.60 56.26 5.94
CA VAL A 168 14.40 56.89 7.26
C VAL A 168 15.16 56.07 8.30
N PRO A 169 15.87 56.69 9.28
CA PRO A 169 16.82 56.02 10.15
C PRO A 169 16.18 55.24 11.29
N ALA A 170 16.84 54.15 11.66
CA ALA A 170 16.46 53.23 12.76
C ALA A 170 16.71 53.86 14.14
N PRO A 171 15.91 53.56 15.16
CA PRO A 171 16.20 53.89 16.55
C PRO A 171 17.19 52.90 17.18
N GLU A 172 18.08 53.39 17.98
CA GLU A 172 19.08 52.69 18.78
C GLU A 172 18.49 51.62 19.69
N GLN A 173 19.04 50.42 19.60
CA GLN A 173 18.71 49.30 20.50
C GLN A 173 19.75 49.23 21.62
N THR A 174 19.27 49.32 22.86
CA THR A 174 20.00 48.96 24.09
C THR A 174 20.30 47.45 24.15
N PRO A 175 21.48 47.04 24.70
CA PRO A 175 21.87 45.65 24.67
C PRO A 175 21.13 44.82 25.75
N VAL A 176 20.32 43.89 25.28
CA VAL A 176 19.77 42.81 26.12
C VAL A 176 20.80 41.69 26.21
N LYS A 177 21.18 41.29 27.42
CA LYS A 177 22.10 40.19 27.69
C LYS A 177 21.57 38.91 27.10
N SER A 178 22.22 38.37 26.07
CA SER A 178 21.91 37.10 25.45
C SER A 178 22.44 35.95 26.32
N ASN A 179 21.54 35.09 26.81
CA ASN A 179 21.87 33.73 27.21
C ASN A 179 22.39 32.99 25.98
N ALA A 180 23.63 32.56 26.01
CA ALA A 180 24.28 31.80 24.97
C ALA A 180 23.63 30.40 24.89
N PHE A 181 22.63 30.22 24.01
CA PHE A 181 22.35 28.93 23.42
C PHE A 181 23.43 28.69 22.37
N ALA A 182 24.23 27.65 22.54
CA ALA A 182 25.18 27.20 21.54
C ALA A 182 24.40 26.90 20.25
N VAL A 183 24.48 27.79 19.28
CA VAL A 183 24.03 27.54 17.92
C VAL A 183 24.98 26.49 17.36
N VAL A 184 24.52 25.23 17.30
CA VAL A 184 25.19 24.19 16.53
C VAL A 184 25.11 24.64 15.08
N LEU A 185 26.18 25.23 14.58
CA LEU A 185 26.32 25.63 13.19
C LEU A 185 26.12 24.42 12.31
N ALA A 186 25.12 24.46 11.42
CA ALA A 186 24.90 23.41 10.44
C ALA A 186 26.21 23.22 9.63
N PRO A 187 26.73 21.99 9.50
CA PRO A 187 28.02 21.75 8.84
C PRO A 187 28.01 22.28 7.41
N GLN A 188 29.10 22.92 7.04
CA GLN A 188 29.30 23.52 5.71
C GLN A 188 29.24 22.44 4.62
N PRO A 189 28.78 22.72 3.38
CA PRO A 189 28.67 21.74 2.30
C PRO A 189 29.98 20.96 2.02
N LYS A 190 31.14 21.61 2.20
CA LYS A 190 32.45 21.00 2.04
C LYS A 190 32.74 19.96 3.11
N GLN A 191 32.43 20.23 4.38
CA GLN A 191 32.59 19.27 5.49
C GLN A 191 31.76 18.00 5.31
N LYS A 192 30.53 18.10 4.80
CA LYS A 192 29.68 16.95 4.51
C LYS A 192 30.22 16.07 3.39
N HIS A 193 30.85 16.67 2.39
CA HIS A 193 31.47 15.92 1.29
C HIS A 193 32.71 15.16 1.78
N ASP A 194 33.53 15.79 2.59
CA ASP A 194 34.74 15.19 3.16
C ASP A 194 34.38 14.07 4.16
N GLU A 195 33.35 14.27 5.01
CA GLU A 195 32.82 13.25 5.90
C GLU A 195 32.33 11.99 5.14
N PHE A 196 31.57 12.18 4.05
CA PHE A 196 31.09 11.07 3.23
C PHE A 196 32.27 10.31 2.55
N ALA A 197 33.26 11.05 2.02
CA ALA A 197 34.43 10.45 1.37
C ALA A 197 35.23 9.61 2.36
N TRP A 198 35.45 10.11 3.58
CA TRP A 198 36.15 9.38 4.63
C TRP A 198 35.37 8.17 5.15
N ARG A 199 34.08 8.32 5.36
CA ARG A 199 33.23 7.19 5.76
C ARG A 199 33.29 6.06 4.72
N LYS A 200 33.18 6.39 3.43
CA LYS A 200 33.33 5.43 2.33
C LYS A 200 34.69 4.75 2.32
N ARG A 201 35.77 5.52 2.48
CA ARG A 201 37.13 5.00 2.50
C ARG A 201 37.35 4.04 3.68
N LEU A 202 36.99 4.43 4.89
CA LEU A 202 37.12 3.61 6.08
C LEU A 202 36.27 2.33 6.00
N HIS A 203 35.04 2.44 5.49
CA HIS A 203 34.18 1.29 5.28
C HIS A 203 34.79 0.30 4.27
N THR A 204 35.42 0.78 3.19
CA THR A 204 36.12 -0.09 2.23
C THR A 204 37.30 -0.80 2.89
N MET A 205 38.16 -0.06 3.60
CA MET A 205 39.32 -0.62 4.31
C MET A 205 38.89 -1.65 5.37
N LEU A 206 37.78 -1.40 6.08
CA LEU A 206 37.21 -2.34 7.03
C LEU A 206 36.79 -3.64 6.35
N LEU A 207 36.04 -3.57 5.24
CA LEU A 207 35.59 -4.75 4.49
C LEU A 207 36.78 -5.57 3.98
N GLU A 208 37.82 -4.93 3.44
CA GLU A 208 39.06 -5.59 3.00
C GLU A 208 39.75 -6.31 4.18
N THR A 209 39.85 -5.65 5.33
CA THR A 209 40.45 -6.23 6.54
C THR A 209 39.63 -7.42 7.08
N MET A 210 38.30 -7.30 7.06
CA MET A 210 37.40 -8.38 7.50
C MET A 210 37.41 -9.57 6.52
N ASP A 211 37.52 -9.35 5.22
CA ASP A 211 37.62 -10.40 4.19
C ASP A 211 38.90 -11.24 4.38
N LEU A 212 39.99 -10.62 4.77
CA LEU A 212 41.25 -11.32 5.09
C LEU A 212 41.12 -12.20 6.36
N ARG A 213 40.19 -11.87 7.28
CA ARG A 213 39.95 -12.58 8.56
C ARG A 213 38.69 -13.46 8.53
N ARG A 214 38.22 -13.87 7.38
CA ARG A 214 36.93 -14.56 7.15
C ARG A 214 36.65 -15.76 8.07
N HIS A 215 37.67 -16.48 8.48
CA HIS A 215 37.51 -17.67 9.34
C HIS A 215 37.10 -17.33 10.80
N ASP A 216 37.51 -16.19 11.33
CA ASP A 216 37.25 -15.82 12.72
C ASP A 216 35.85 -15.20 12.91
N VAL A 217 35.33 -14.53 11.87
CA VAL A 217 34.09 -13.74 11.95
C VAL A 217 32.83 -14.63 11.85
N SER A 218 32.89 -15.74 11.13
CA SER A 218 31.73 -16.61 10.84
C SER A 218 31.19 -17.36 12.06
N THR A 219 31.97 -17.44 13.16
CA THR A 219 31.61 -18.15 14.41
C THR A 219 31.14 -17.21 15.50
N MET A 220 31.18 -15.88 15.29
CA MET A 220 30.87 -14.88 16.29
C MET A 220 29.36 -14.62 16.38
N ASN A 221 28.86 -14.36 17.58
CA ASN A 221 27.52 -13.79 17.77
C ASN A 221 27.51 -12.27 17.47
N ASP A 222 26.33 -11.67 17.30
CA ASP A 222 26.17 -10.25 16.93
C ASP A 222 26.93 -9.29 17.85
N ALA A 223 26.94 -9.54 19.18
CA ALA A 223 27.64 -8.69 20.15
C ALA A 223 29.17 -8.80 20.02
N GLN A 224 29.68 -10.01 19.82
CA GLN A 224 31.10 -10.27 19.59
C GLN A 224 31.57 -9.66 18.26
N LEU A 225 30.75 -9.82 17.20
CA LEU A 225 31.01 -9.24 15.88
C LEU A 225 31.09 -7.72 15.97
N ARG A 226 30.14 -7.07 16.66
CA ARG A 226 30.12 -5.60 16.83
C ARG A 226 31.35 -5.11 17.63
N THR A 227 31.77 -5.85 18.65
CA THR A 227 32.95 -5.52 19.46
C THR A 227 34.23 -5.65 18.66
N GLU A 228 34.42 -6.76 17.93
CA GLU A 228 35.62 -7.01 17.14
C GLU A 228 35.71 -6.06 15.95
N THR A 229 34.58 -5.79 15.26
CA THR A 229 34.52 -4.80 14.19
C THR A 229 34.89 -3.41 14.69
N GLY A 230 34.40 -3.03 15.89
CA GLY A 230 34.75 -1.76 16.53
C GLY A 230 36.25 -1.64 16.83
N ARG A 231 36.88 -2.75 17.26
CA ARG A 231 38.34 -2.82 17.48
C ARG A 231 39.11 -2.62 16.16
N ILE A 232 38.70 -3.31 15.09
CA ILE A 232 39.33 -3.18 13.76
C ILE A 232 39.20 -1.74 13.24
N ILE A 233 38.03 -1.11 13.41
CA ILE A 233 37.83 0.30 13.02
C ILE A 233 38.77 1.23 13.80
N ALA A 234 38.94 1.00 15.13
CA ALA A 234 39.83 1.79 15.94
C ALA A 234 41.29 1.66 15.47
N ASP A 235 41.74 0.42 15.13
CA ASP A 235 43.08 0.17 14.58
C ASP A 235 43.25 0.90 13.23
N ILE A 236 42.29 0.79 12.31
CA ILE A 236 42.32 1.50 11.01
C ILE A 236 42.35 3.01 11.19
N MET A 237 41.56 3.57 12.12
CA MET A 237 41.54 4.99 12.38
C MET A 237 42.85 5.51 12.99
N LEU A 238 43.51 4.71 13.81
CA LEU A 238 44.83 5.02 14.36
C LEU A 238 45.88 5.07 13.24
N ASP A 239 45.88 4.08 12.34
CA ASP A 239 46.78 4.03 11.18
C ASP A 239 46.55 5.20 10.21
N GLN A 240 45.32 5.71 10.11
CA GLN A 240 44.97 6.84 9.27
C GLN A 240 44.94 8.19 10.00
N GLU A 241 45.37 8.26 11.26
CA GLU A 241 45.22 9.44 12.12
C GLU A 241 45.80 10.70 11.48
N ALA A 242 46.97 10.63 10.83
CA ALA A 242 47.63 11.74 10.18
C ALA A 242 46.90 12.24 8.90
N THR A 243 46.03 11.42 8.31
CA THR A 243 45.37 11.71 7.04
C THR A 243 43.93 12.18 7.21
N ILE A 244 43.28 11.84 8.33
CA ILE A 244 41.90 12.26 8.63
C ILE A 244 41.91 13.74 8.99
N PRO A 245 41.11 14.61 8.30
CA PRO A 245 41.00 16.03 8.61
C PRO A 245 40.61 16.26 10.09
N PRO A 246 41.25 17.19 10.78
CA PRO A 246 40.99 17.47 12.21
C PRO A 246 39.58 18.04 12.46
N GLU A 247 38.91 18.55 11.43
CA GLU A 247 37.56 19.10 11.49
C GLU A 247 36.46 18.01 11.55
N LEU A 248 36.82 16.76 11.23
CA LEU A 248 35.87 15.64 11.26
C LEU A 248 35.81 15.02 12.66
N ASP A 249 34.59 14.80 13.14
CA ASP A 249 34.36 14.07 14.38
C ASP A 249 34.68 12.57 14.19
N ARG A 250 35.82 12.16 14.72
CA ARG A 250 36.35 10.81 14.60
C ARG A 250 35.47 9.77 15.30
N VAL A 251 34.83 10.13 16.41
CA VAL A 251 33.95 9.24 17.17
C VAL A 251 32.67 8.99 16.38
N LEU A 252 32.08 10.06 15.83
CA LEU A 252 30.90 9.96 14.97
C LEU A 252 31.20 9.13 13.71
N LEU A 253 32.36 9.38 13.08
CA LEU A 253 32.78 8.69 11.87
C LEU A 253 32.97 7.18 12.13
N ALA A 254 33.64 6.81 13.23
CA ALA A 254 33.83 5.42 13.64
C ALA A 254 32.49 4.72 13.88
N ARG A 255 31.57 5.40 14.58
CA ARG A 255 30.21 4.88 14.84
C ARG A 255 29.44 4.66 13.53
N GLN A 256 29.44 5.63 12.63
CA GLN A 256 28.75 5.53 11.34
C GLN A 256 29.28 4.38 10.47
N VAL A 257 30.60 4.15 10.46
CA VAL A 257 31.23 3.03 9.76
C VAL A 257 30.83 1.70 10.39
N LEU A 258 30.85 1.61 11.73
CA LEU A 258 30.44 0.41 12.47
C LEU A 258 28.98 0.07 12.19
N ASP A 259 28.08 1.06 12.30
CA ASP A 259 26.65 0.88 12.08
C ASP A 259 26.34 0.44 10.63
N GLU A 260 27.11 0.93 9.65
CA GLU A 260 26.94 0.50 8.24
C GLU A 260 27.50 -0.91 7.97
N ALA A 261 28.57 -1.31 8.65
CA ALA A 261 29.21 -2.61 8.45
C ALA A 261 28.43 -3.77 9.10
N VAL A 262 27.96 -3.60 10.34
CA VAL A 262 27.35 -4.67 11.14
C VAL A 262 25.95 -4.35 11.67
N GLY A 263 25.50 -3.10 11.58
CA GLY A 263 24.16 -2.63 11.96
C GLY A 263 23.29 -2.32 10.74
N LEU A 264 22.41 -1.33 10.89
CA LEU A 264 21.50 -0.85 9.84
C LEU A 264 21.99 0.47 9.19
N GLY A 265 23.24 0.88 9.47
CA GLY A 265 23.85 2.08 8.90
C GLY A 265 23.10 3.37 9.25
N PRO A 266 22.89 4.27 8.26
CA PRO A 266 22.19 5.54 8.49
C PRO A 266 20.74 5.37 8.99
N LEU A 267 20.19 4.16 9.00
CA LEU A 267 18.84 3.89 9.46
C LEU A 267 18.75 3.77 10.98
N GLU A 268 19.85 3.49 11.71
CA GLU A 268 19.85 3.34 13.17
C GLU A 268 19.30 4.61 13.84
N ASP A 269 19.89 5.77 13.56
CA ASP A 269 19.44 7.04 14.12
C ASP A 269 18.00 7.39 13.71
N LEU A 270 17.57 7.01 12.49
CA LEU A 270 16.22 7.25 11.99
C LEU A 270 15.18 6.31 12.65
N LEU A 271 15.57 5.11 12.98
CA LEU A 271 14.72 4.15 13.71
C LEU A 271 14.52 4.60 15.15
N ASP A 272 15.52 5.22 15.77
CA ASP A 272 15.43 5.76 17.12
C ASP A 272 14.67 7.10 17.20
N ASP A 273 14.68 7.90 16.13
CA ASP A 273 13.98 9.19 16.10
C ASP A 273 12.45 9.01 16.10
N ALA A 274 11.81 9.27 17.23
CA ALA A 274 10.35 9.14 17.39
C ALA A 274 9.53 10.07 16.48
N SER A 275 10.11 11.14 15.93
CA SER A 275 9.45 12.06 15.01
C SER A 275 9.31 11.49 13.60
N VAL A 276 10.14 10.49 13.25
CA VAL A 276 10.12 9.82 11.96
C VAL A 276 9.06 8.72 11.95
N THR A 277 8.16 8.77 11.00
CA THR A 277 7.09 7.77 10.81
C THR A 277 7.39 6.79 9.69
N GLU A 278 8.10 7.22 8.65
CA GLU A 278 8.46 6.39 7.51
C GLU A 278 9.86 6.75 7.00
N ILE A 279 10.63 5.74 6.61
CA ILE A 279 11.98 5.87 6.05
C ILE A 279 11.96 5.25 4.65
N MET A 280 12.41 5.98 3.65
CA MET A 280 12.40 5.57 2.25
C MET A 280 13.79 5.72 1.64
N VAL A 281 14.49 4.61 1.49
CA VAL A 281 15.75 4.52 0.74
C VAL A 281 15.40 4.28 -0.73
N CYS A 282 15.54 5.30 -1.56
CA CYS A 282 15.29 5.21 -3.01
C CYS A 282 16.52 4.76 -3.79
N GLN A 283 17.70 5.06 -3.27
CA GLN A 283 19.03 4.72 -3.75
C GLN A 283 19.99 4.87 -2.57
N PHE A 284 21.22 4.36 -2.68
CA PHE A 284 22.21 4.49 -1.62
C PHE A 284 22.48 5.95 -1.20
N ASP A 285 22.40 6.90 -2.13
CA ASP A 285 22.63 8.34 -1.94
C ASP A 285 21.35 9.16 -1.72
N LYS A 286 20.17 8.51 -1.62
CA LYS A 286 18.87 9.17 -1.53
C LYS A 286 17.98 8.50 -0.49
N ILE A 287 18.00 9.05 0.70
CA ILE A 287 17.10 8.68 1.80
C ILE A 287 16.10 9.81 2.02
N TYR A 288 14.83 9.46 2.07
CA TYR A 288 13.75 10.36 2.47
C TYR A 288 13.10 9.85 3.75
N VAL A 289 12.59 10.77 4.55
CA VAL A 289 11.87 10.46 5.80
C VAL A 289 10.57 11.22 5.84
N GLU A 290 9.54 10.61 6.42
CA GLU A 290 8.29 11.31 6.73
C GLU A 290 8.33 11.77 8.20
N ARG A 291 8.13 13.08 8.43
CA ARG A 291 7.95 13.70 9.76
C ARG A 291 6.72 14.58 9.75
N GLY A 292 5.81 14.34 10.69
CA GLY A 292 4.57 15.11 10.78
C GLY A 292 3.73 15.10 9.49
N GLY A 293 3.76 14.02 8.72
CA GLY A 293 3.05 13.89 7.44
C GLY A 293 3.74 14.59 6.25
N ARG A 294 4.97 15.08 6.39
CA ARG A 294 5.75 15.72 5.32
C ARG A 294 6.98 14.90 4.99
N ILE A 295 7.21 14.66 3.70
CA ILE A 295 8.39 13.95 3.20
C ILE A 295 9.54 14.94 3.08
N GLN A 296 10.70 14.59 3.64
CA GLN A 296 11.92 15.39 3.64
C GLN A 296 13.10 14.53 3.23
N LYS A 297 14.06 15.11 2.48
CA LYS A 297 15.31 14.43 2.16
C LYS A 297 16.21 14.42 3.40
N HIS A 298 16.73 13.23 3.74
CA HIS A 298 17.68 13.07 4.85
C HIS A 298 19.11 13.37 4.38
N PRO A 299 19.95 14.03 5.19
CA PRO A 299 21.32 14.38 4.81
C PRO A 299 22.28 13.17 4.81
N LEU A 300 22.09 12.20 5.71
CA LEU A 300 22.90 10.99 5.74
C LEU A 300 22.45 10.01 4.65
N THR A 301 23.41 9.27 4.11
CA THR A 301 23.20 8.31 3.01
C THR A 301 24.08 7.10 3.24
N PHE A 302 23.83 6.02 2.54
CA PHE A 302 24.74 4.86 2.50
C PHE A 302 25.97 5.16 1.65
N THR A 303 27.04 4.39 1.85
CA THR A 303 28.30 4.55 1.09
C THR A 303 28.24 3.91 -0.29
N SER A 304 27.36 2.91 -0.50
CA SER A 304 27.21 2.18 -1.76
C SER A 304 25.90 1.40 -1.84
N ASP A 305 25.49 0.97 -3.04
CA ASP A 305 24.37 0.03 -3.23
C ASP A 305 24.60 -1.31 -2.52
N ARG A 306 25.85 -1.77 -2.45
CA ARG A 306 26.22 -3.00 -1.73
C ARG A 306 25.94 -2.87 -0.23
N ALA A 307 26.16 -1.69 0.35
CA ALA A 307 25.81 -1.43 1.76
C ALA A 307 24.30 -1.50 2.00
N VAL A 308 23.49 -0.97 1.07
CA VAL A 308 22.01 -1.11 1.14
C VAL A 308 21.60 -2.57 1.08
N LEU A 309 22.15 -3.35 0.15
CA LEU A 309 21.88 -4.79 0.03
C LEU A 309 22.26 -5.54 1.32
N GLY A 310 23.44 -5.27 1.88
CA GLY A 310 23.88 -5.88 3.14
C GLY A 310 22.94 -5.56 4.32
N VAL A 311 22.39 -4.35 4.37
CA VAL A 311 21.36 -3.98 5.39
C VAL A 311 20.07 -4.75 5.15
N ILE A 312 19.60 -4.84 3.90
CA ILE A 312 18.40 -5.62 3.58
C ILE A 312 18.59 -7.08 3.98
N GLU A 313 19.72 -7.70 3.64
CA GLU A 313 20.04 -9.07 4.01
C GLU A 313 20.06 -9.26 5.54
N ARG A 314 20.67 -8.34 6.30
CA ARG A 314 20.69 -8.38 7.76
C ARG A 314 19.29 -8.28 8.39
N ILE A 315 18.37 -7.58 7.73
CA ILE A 315 16.96 -7.50 8.18
C ILE A 315 16.23 -8.81 7.91
N VAL A 316 16.42 -9.43 6.73
CA VAL A 316 15.56 -10.53 6.28
C VAL A 316 16.09 -11.91 6.66
N ALA A 317 17.42 -12.10 6.76
CA ALA A 317 18.04 -13.38 7.07
C ALA A 317 17.61 -13.96 8.43
N PRO A 318 17.55 -13.19 9.54
CA PRO A 318 17.07 -13.70 10.83
C PRO A 318 15.61 -14.17 10.81
N LEU A 319 14.82 -13.72 9.82
CA LEU A 319 13.43 -14.09 9.65
C LEU A 319 13.25 -15.35 8.77
N GLY A 320 14.35 -15.99 8.37
CA GLY A 320 14.34 -17.12 7.47
C GLY A 320 13.88 -16.76 6.05
N ARG A 321 14.00 -15.48 5.67
CA ARG A 321 13.70 -14.96 4.34
C ARG A 321 15.00 -14.65 3.60
N ARG A 322 14.94 -14.65 2.29
CA ARG A 322 16.05 -14.23 1.44
C ARG A 322 15.58 -13.24 0.40
N ILE A 323 16.48 -12.43 -0.09
CA ILE A 323 16.29 -11.55 -1.23
C ILE A 323 17.48 -11.75 -2.17
N ASP A 324 17.21 -12.10 -3.41
CA ASP A 324 18.20 -12.37 -4.46
C ASP A 324 17.58 -12.09 -5.84
N GLU A 325 18.34 -12.28 -6.92
CA GLU A 325 17.85 -12.10 -8.29
C GLU A 325 16.64 -12.99 -8.63
N ALA A 326 16.52 -14.16 -8.00
CA ALA A 326 15.38 -15.07 -8.21
C ALA A 326 14.16 -14.65 -7.40
N SER A 327 14.36 -13.95 -6.27
CA SER A 327 13.32 -13.42 -5.40
C SER A 327 13.64 -11.97 -5.05
N PRO A 328 13.50 -11.03 -6.01
CA PRO A 328 14.00 -9.67 -5.88
C PRO A 328 13.14 -8.73 -5.05
N MET A 329 12.10 -9.23 -4.40
CA MET A 329 11.21 -8.48 -3.52
C MET A 329 10.97 -9.24 -2.23
N VAL A 330 10.93 -8.51 -1.11
CA VAL A 330 10.65 -9.10 0.20
C VAL A 330 9.88 -8.11 1.08
N ASP A 331 8.88 -8.65 1.78
CA ASP A 331 8.25 -7.99 2.93
C ASP A 331 8.77 -8.62 4.20
N ALA A 332 9.14 -7.80 5.17
CA ALA A 332 9.72 -8.24 6.45
C ALA A 332 9.21 -7.36 7.59
N ARG A 333 9.59 -7.72 8.82
CA ARG A 333 9.28 -6.94 10.00
C ARG A 333 10.50 -6.88 10.92
N LEU A 334 10.82 -5.70 11.41
CA LEU A 334 11.84 -5.51 12.42
C LEU A 334 11.36 -6.04 13.78
N LYS A 335 12.29 -6.21 14.72
CA LYS A 335 11.99 -6.68 16.09
C LYS A 335 11.05 -5.74 16.86
N ASP A 336 11.06 -4.45 16.53
CA ASP A 336 10.17 -3.43 17.12
C ASP A 336 8.76 -3.41 16.49
N GLY A 337 8.48 -4.29 15.52
CA GLY A 337 7.21 -4.35 14.82
C GLY A 337 7.14 -3.51 13.54
N SER A 338 8.16 -2.70 13.23
CA SER A 338 8.19 -1.86 12.02
C SER A 338 8.17 -2.72 10.75
N ARG A 339 7.35 -2.33 9.77
CA ARG A 339 7.22 -3.03 8.48
C ARG A 339 8.35 -2.63 7.54
N VAL A 340 8.88 -3.59 6.84
CA VAL A 340 9.95 -3.41 5.86
C VAL A 340 9.53 -3.99 4.53
N ASN A 341 9.62 -3.21 3.48
CA ASN A 341 9.52 -3.68 2.09
C ASN A 341 10.83 -3.36 1.38
N ALA A 342 11.42 -4.34 0.72
CA ALA A 342 12.63 -4.15 -0.07
C ALA A 342 12.45 -4.73 -1.48
N ILE A 343 13.06 -4.06 -2.45
CA ILE A 343 13.14 -4.48 -3.85
C ILE A 343 14.52 -4.20 -4.40
N ILE A 344 15.08 -5.17 -5.13
CA ILE A 344 16.43 -5.12 -5.68
C ILE A 344 16.46 -5.33 -7.20
N ALA A 345 17.64 -5.24 -7.81
CA ALA A 345 17.82 -5.62 -9.20
C ALA A 345 17.41 -7.11 -9.42
N PRO A 346 16.88 -7.48 -10.60
CA PRO A 346 16.76 -6.68 -11.82
C PRO A 346 15.54 -5.75 -11.87
N LEU A 347 14.65 -5.79 -10.89
CA LEU A 347 13.40 -4.99 -10.88
C LEU A 347 13.66 -3.53 -10.49
N ALA A 348 14.54 -3.29 -9.53
CA ALA A 348 14.94 -1.96 -9.10
C ALA A 348 16.09 -1.43 -9.98
N LEU A 349 15.74 -0.71 -11.06
CA LEU A 349 16.68 -0.29 -12.11
C LEU A 349 17.74 0.73 -11.65
N LYS A 350 17.52 1.43 -10.54
CA LYS A 350 18.41 2.49 -10.02
C LYS A 350 19.18 2.08 -8.77
N GLY A 351 19.22 0.79 -8.46
CA GLY A 351 19.78 0.26 -7.22
C GLY A 351 18.70 -0.24 -6.27
N ALA A 352 19.11 -0.84 -5.15
CA ALA A 352 18.19 -1.38 -4.15
C ALA A 352 17.34 -0.27 -3.51
N ALA A 353 16.05 -0.52 -3.37
CA ALA A 353 15.13 0.36 -2.65
C ALA A 353 14.59 -0.35 -1.41
N LEU A 354 14.48 0.41 -0.30
CA LEU A 354 14.03 -0.07 0.99
C LEU A 354 13.08 0.94 1.60
N THR A 355 11.90 0.48 2.01
CA THR A 355 10.92 1.31 2.72
C THR A 355 10.66 0.70 4.09
N ILE A 356 10.78 1.50 5.14
CA ILE A 356 10.48 1.10 6.52
C ILE A 356 9.37 2.00 7.05
N ARG A 357 8.24 1.40 7.39
CA ARG A 357 7.15 2.06 8.09
C ARG A 357 7.25 1.74 9.56
N LYS A 358 7.61 2.74 10.35
CA LYS A 358 7.85 2.56 11.79
C LYS A 358 6.57 2.19 12.53
N PHE A 359 6.71 1.28 13.47
CA PHE A 359 5.64 0.94 14.39
C PHE A 359 5.43 2.09 15.38
N ALA A 360 4.20 2.58 15.50
CA ALA A 360 3.90 3.71 16.36
C ALA A 360 4.07 3.32 17.85
N LYS A 361 5.08 3.85 18.50
CA LYS A 361 5.29 3.66 19.96
C LYS A 361 4.28 4.46 20.81
N TYR A 362 3.79 5.58 20.26
CA TYR A 362 2.84 6.45 20.94
C TYR A 362 1.39 6.01 20.63
N LYS A 363 0.66 5.73 21.70
CA LYS A 363 -0.75 5.33 21.60
C LYS A 363 -1.64 6.56 21.61
N MET A 364 -2.29 6.81 20.50
CA MET A 364 -3.27 7.89 20.35
C MET A 364 -4.55 7.55 21.11
N THR A 365 -5.08 8.52 21.84
CA THR A 365 -6.40 8.45 22.50
C THR A 365 -7.43 9.28 21.75
N VAL A 366 -8.70 9.13 22.11
CA VAL A 366 -9.77 9.96 21.53
C VAL A 366 -9.57 11.44 21.89
N ASP A 367 -9.09 11.75 23.11
CA ASP A 367 -8.80 13.11 23.55
C ASP A 367 -7.70 13.76 22.71
N ASN A 368 -6.71 12.97 22.30
CA ASN A 368 -5.69 13.46 21.37
C ASN A 368 -6.31 13.83 20.02
N LEU A 369 -7.25 13.03 19.48
CA LEU A 369 -7.94 13.36 18.22
C LEU A 369 -8.76 14.64 18.34
N VAL A 370 -9.45 14.82 19.46
CA VAL A 370 -10.23 16.05 19.75
C VAL A 370 -9.30 17.25 19.84
N THR A 371 -8.20 17.13 20.61
CA THR A 371 -7.20 18.22 20.78
C THR A 371 -6.54 18.60 19.46
N LEU A 372 -6.26 17.63 18.60
CA LEU A 372 -5.70 17.85 17.25
C LEU A 372 -6.73 18.40 16.25
N GLY A 373 -8.01 18.50 16.63
CA GLY A 373 -9.08 18.93 15.74
C GLY A 373 -9.40 17.92 14.64
N ALA A 374 -9.08 16.65 14.86
CA ALA A 374 -9.36 15.57 13.91
C ALA A 374 -10.82 15.08 14.01
N ILE A 375 -11.46 15.27 15.15
CA ILE A 375 -12.84 14.90 15.47
C ILE A 375 -13.43 15.89 16.47
N SER A 376 -14.75 16.10 16.47
CA SER A 376 -15.41 16.90 17.51
C SER A 376 -15.70 16.06 18.76
N PRO A 377 -15.87 16.68 19.94
CA PRO A 377 -16.31 15.98 21.15
C PRO A 377 -17.65 15.24 20.95
N ALA A 378 -18.62 15.87 20.28
CA ALA A 378 -19.92 15.29 19.95
C ALA A 378 -19.78 14.00 19.10
N MET A 379 -18.94 14.03 18.06
CA MET A 379 -18.64 12.85 17.25
C MET A 379 -17.95 11.75 18.07
N ALA A 380 -17.02 12.11 18.98
CA ALA A 380 -16.31 11.17 19.84
C ALA A 380 -17.29 10.42 20.77
N THR A 381 -18.16 11.16 21.48
CA THR A 381 -19.21 10.60 22.33
C THR A 381 -20.16 9.69 21.54
N PHE A 382 -20.57 10.13 20.35
CA PHE A 382 -21.42 9.32 19.48
C PHE A 382 -20.78 7.99 19.08
N LEU A 383 -19.50 8.01 18.68
CA LEU A 383 -18.78 6.80 18.29
C LEU A 383 -18.58 5.84 19.46
N GLU A 384 -18.36 6.34 20.67
CA GLU A 384 -18.33 5.52 21.89
C GLU A 384 -19.67 4.82 22.11
N VAL A 385 -20.80 5.52 21.95
CA VAL A 385 -22.14 4.93 22.00
C VAL A 385 -22.31 3.86 20.92
N CYS A 386 -21.87 4.11 19.69
CA CYS A 386 -21.95 3.13 18.60
C CYS A 386 -21.21 1.84 18.93
N VAL A 387 -19.97 1.94 19.42
CA VAL A 387 -19.14 0.76 19.76
C VAL A 387 -19.75 -0.01 20.94
N THR A 388 -20.17 0.69 21.99
CA THR A 388 -20.79 0.09 23.18
C THR A 388 -22.12 -0.59 22.82
N ALA A 389 -22.93 0.05 21.95
CA ALA A 389 -24.19 -0.49 21.43
C ALA A 389 -24.01 -1.56 20.32
N ARG A 390 -22.82 -2.10 20.17
CA ARG A 390 -22.49 -3.18 19.21
C ARG A 390 -22.88 -2.84 17.76
N LYS A 391 -22.65 -1.60 17.30
CA LYS A 391 -22.83 -1.26 15.89
C LYS A 391 -21.63 -1.67 15.07
N ASN A 392 -21.86 -2.31 13.93
CA ASN A 392 -20.83 -2.65 12.96
C ASN A 392 -20.35 -1.38 12.26
N ILE A 393 -19.05 -1.09 12.35
CA ILE A 393 -18.48 0.18 11.88
C ILE A 393 -17.43 -0.08 10.81
N VAL A 394 -17.51 0.64 9.71
CA VAL A 394 -16.50 0.69 8.66
C VAL A 394 -15.80 2.05 8.70
N VAL A 395 -14.49 2.05 8.97
CA VAL A 395 -13.66 3.25 8.86
C VAL A 395 -13.11 3.34 7.43
N SER A 396 -13.55 4.35 6.70
CA SER A 396 -13.21 4.58 5.30
C SER A 396 -12.26 5.77 5.13
N GLY A 397 -11.40 5.73 4.14
CA GLY A 397 -10.50 6.85 3.82
C GLY A 397 -9.34 6.48 2.91
N GLY A 398 -8.64 7.50 2.40
CA GLY A 398 -7.46 7.32 1.53
C GLY A 398 -6.24 6.77 2.27
N THR A 399 -5.15 6.56 1.53
CA THR A 399 -3.86 6.13 2.09
C THR A 399 -3.30 7.21 3.03
N GLY A 400 -2.83 6.79 4.21
CA GLY A 400 -2.24 7.70 5.21
C GLY A 400 -3.24 8.65 5.87
N SER A 401 -4.57 8.45 5.71
CA SER A 401 -5.59 9.25 6.39
C SER A 401 -5.67 8.96 7.90
N GLY A 402 -5.15 7.81 8.38
CA GLY A 402 -5.15 7.43 9.79
C GLY A 402 -6.24 6.42 10.15
N LYS A 403 -6.80 5.68 9.18
CA LYS A 403 -7.85 4.67 9.40
C LYS A 403 -7.53 3.66 10.50
N THR A 404 -6.34 3.05 10.42
CA THR A 404 -5.90 2.06 11.43
C THR A 404 -5.78 2.70 12.82
N THR A 405 -5.32 3.96 12.89
CA THR A 405 -5.27 4.71 14.15
C THR A 405 -6.67 4.93 14.73
N LEU A 406 -7.62 5.36 13.89
CA LEU A 406 -9.00 5.55 14.32
C LEU A 406 -9.65 4.21 14.70
N LEU A 407 -9.44 3.16 13.91
CA LEU A 407 -9.91 1.80 14.23
C LEU A 407 -9.39 1.33 15.60
N ASN A 408 -8.09 1.57 15.86
CA ASN A 408 -7.48 1.22 17.15
C ASN A 408 -8.14 1.99 18.33
N ILE A 409 -8.40 3.30 18.15
CA ILE A 409 -9.06 4.12 19.15
C ILE A 409 -10.50 3.63 19.39
N LEU A 410 -11.27 3.36 18.34
CA LEU A 410 -12.64 2.84 18.45
C LEU A 410 -12.67 1.46 19.13
N SER A 411 -11.72 0.61 18.81
CA SER A 411 -11.63 -0.71 19.43
C SER A 411 -11.38 -0.66 20.95
N ASN A 412 -10.77 0.42 21.47
CA ASN A 412 -10.59 0.61 22.89
C ASN A 412 -11.87 1.06 23.63
N PHE A 413 -12.96 1.42 22.94
CA PHE A 413 -14.27 1.63 23.53
C PHE A 413 -15.04 0.32 23.78
N ILE A 414 -14.56 -0.81 23.26
CA ILE A 414 -15.18 -2.11 23.51
C ILE A 414 -15.12 -2.43 25.00
N PRO A 415 -16.25 -2.84 25.64
CA PRO A 415 -16.27 -3.18 27.05
C PRO A 415 -15.27 -4.27 27.47
N ALA A 416 -14.61 -4.11 28.63
CA ALA A 416 -13.51 -4.97 29.08
C ALA A 416 -13.85 -6.46 29.19
N GLY A 417 -15.13 -6.82 29.39
CA GLY A 417 -15.56 -8.21 29.52
C GLY A 417 -15.72 -8.95 28.18
N GLU A 418 -15.58 -8.28 27.04
CA GLU A 418 -15.81 -8.86 25.73
C GLU A 418 -14.53 -9.46 25.13
N ARG A 419 -14.65 -10.61 24.43
CA ARG A 419 -13.55 -11.27 23.74
C ARG A 419 -13.33 -10.67 22.37
N ILE A 420 -12.18 -10.06 22.14
CA ILE A 420 -11.81 -9.43 20.87
C ILE A 420 -10.82 -10.29 20.12
N ILE A 421 -11.10 -10.52 18.83
CA ILE A 421 -10.11 -11.12 17.91
C ILE A 421 -9.83 -10.13 16.81
N THR A 422 -8.57 -9.73 16.67
CA THR A 422 -8.11 -8.89 15.57
C THR A 422 -7.48 -9.74 14.47
N VAL A 423 -7.77 -9.42 13.21
CA VAL A 423 -7.21 -10.07 12.02
C VAL A 423 -6.61 -9.00 11.13
N GLU A 424 -5.32 -9.09 10.86
CA GLU A 424 -4.59 -8.07 10.11
C GLU A 424 -3.66 -8.71 9.08
N ASP A 425 -3.39 -7.99 8.01
CA ASP A 425 -2.34 -8.37 7.06
C ASP A 425 -0.95 -8.23 7.68
N SER A 426 -0.81 -7.22 8.51
CA SER A 426 0.34 -7.03 9.39
C SER A 426 -0.16 -6.31 10.64
N ALA A 427 0.10 -6.89 11.81
CA ALA A 427 -0.44 -6.40 13.07
C ALA A 427 0.05 -4.98 13.40
N GLU A 428 -0.85 -4.01 13.34
CA GLU A 428 -0.66 -2.60 13.70
C GLU A 428 -1.51 -2.21 14.92
N LEU A 429 -2.60 -2.94 15.18
CA LEU A 429 -3.51 -2.65 16.29
C LEU A 429 -2.86 -2.96 17.64
N GLN A 430 -3.12 -2.10 18.62
CA GLN A 430 -2.58 -2.20 19.98
C GLN A 430 -3.70 -1.95 20.98
N LEU A 431 -4.54 -2.94 21.21
CA LEU A 431 -5.66 -2.84 22.11
C LEU A 431 -5.23 -2.94 23.57
N HIS A 432 -5.89 -2.20 24.45
CA HIS A 432 -5.75 -2.30 25.90
C HIS A 432 -6.87 -3.19 26.45
N HIS A 433 -6.84 -4.47 26.08
CA HIS A 433 -7.88 -5.43 26.45
C HIS A 433 -7.26 -6.70 26.99
N GLU A 434 -7.74 -7.20 28.12
CA GLU A 434 -7.24 -8.42 28.73
C GLU A 434 -7.57 -9.65 27.87
N HIS A 435 -8.78 -9.68 27.30
CA HIS A 435 -9.27 -10.80 26.50
C HIS A 435 -9.15 -10.53 24.99
N TRP A 436 -7.93 -10.17 24.55
CA TRP A 436 -7.61 -9.88 23.15
C TRP A 436 -6.69 -10.93 22.54
N ILE A 437 -7.03 -11.37 21.32
CA ILE A 437 -6.21 -12.26 20.48
C ILE A 437 -5.90 -11.55 19.19
N SER A 438 -4.63 -11.38 18.88
CA SER A 438 -4.15 -10.81 17.62
C SER A 438 -3.73 -11.90 16.64
N LEU A 439 -4.28 -11.89 15.44
CA LEU A 439 -3.96 -12.80 14.34
C LEU A 439 -3.40 -12.00 13.16
N GLU A 440 -2.32 -12.50 12.58
CA GLU A 440 -1.66 -11.90 11.43
C GLU A 440 -1.61 -12.88 10.27
N SER A 441 -1.88 -12.40 9.04
CA SER A 441 -1.76 -13.20 7.82
C SER A 441 -0.29 -13.60 7.59
N ARG A 442 -0.10 -14.69 6.89
CA ARG A 442 1.23 -15.17 6.53
C ARG A 442 1.32 -15.37 5.04
N PRO A 443 2.21 -14.65 4.33
CA PRO A 443 2.49 -14.93 2.92
C PRO A 443 3.15 -16.30 2.76
N SER A 444 3.11 -16.86 1.55
CA SER A 444 3.81 -18.10 1.23
C SER A 444 5.30 -17.99 1.51
N ASN A 445 5.91 -19.12 1.89
CA ASN A 445 7.36 -19.24 2.02
C ASN A 445 8.03 -19.26 0.62
N VAL A 446 9.36 -19.40 0.60
CA VAL A 446 10.15 -19.44 -0.65
C VAL A 446 9.73 -20.57 -1.59
N GLU A 447 9.15 -21.66 -1.04
CA GLU A 447 8.61 -22.79 -1.79
C GLU A 447 7.17 -22.57 -2.28
N GLY A 448 6.56 -21.40 -2.06
CA GLY A 448 5.16 -21.12 -2.39
C GLY A 448 4.14 -21.80 -1.46
N LYS A 449 4.58 -22.34 -0.31
CA LYS A 449 3.73 -23.07 0.65
C LYS A 449 3.51 -22.28 1.92
N GLY A 450 2.48 -22.68 2.70
CA GLY A 450 2.22 -22.19 4.05
C GLY A 450 1.63 -20.79 4.11
N ALA A 451 1.09 -20.26 3.03
CA ALA A 451 0.30 -19.03 3.06
C ALA A 451 -0.95 -19.22 3.94
N VAL A 452 -1.25 -18.21 4.75
CA VAL A 452 -2.50 -18.11 5.51
C VAL A 452 -3.07 -16.71 5.25
N SER A 453 -4.15 -16.65 4.52
CA SER A 453 -4.79 -15.40 4.11
C SER A 453 -5.66 -14.81 5.24
N ILE A 454 -5.94 -13.50 5.17
CA ILE A 454 -6.94 -12.85 6.05
C ILE A 454 -8.26 -13.61 6.01
N ARG A 455 -8.69 -14.04 4.82
CA ARG A 455 -9.94 -14.78 4.63
C ARG A 455 -9.99 -16.09 5.46
N GLU A 456 -8.91 -16.85 5.46
CA GLU A 456 -8.79 -18.08 6.25
C GLU A 456 -8.80 -17.79 7.75
N LEU A 457 -8.14 -16.71 8.18
CA LEU A 457 -8.15 -16.27 9.56
C LEU A 457 -9.56 -15.84 9.99
N VAL A 458 -10.27 -15.03 9.20
CA VAL A 458 -11.66 -14.61 9.50
C VAL A 458 -12.57 -15.83 9.64
N LYS A 459 -12.48 -16.82 8.75
CA LYS A 459 -13.23 -18.08 8.89
C LYS A 459 -12.88 -18.85 10.16
N ASN A 460 -11.64 -18.81 10.59
CA ASN A 460 -11.20 -19.46 11.82
C ASN A 460 -11.70 -18.72 13.07
N THR A 461 -11.77 -17.37 13.05
CA THR A 461 -12.25 -16.60 14.21
C THR A 461 -13.65 -16.97 14.62
N LEU A 462 -14.55 -17.33 13.66
CA LEU A 462 -15.92 -17.76 13.94
C LEU A 462 -16.01 -19.03 14.81
N ARG A 463 -14.92 -19.81 14.91
CA ARG A 463 -14.81 -21.00 15.78
C ARG A 463 -14.12 -20.71 17.10
N MET A 464 -13.62 -19.48 17.30
CA MET A 464 -12.87 -19.07 18.48
C MET A 464 -13.75 -18.38 19.53
N ARG A 465 -15.08 -18.33 19.33
CA ARG A 465 -16.07 -17.66 20.18
C ARG A 465 -15.73 -16.18 20.43
N PRO A 466 -15.59 -15.35 19.39
CA PRO A 466 -15.39 -13.93 19.57
C PRO A 466 -16.69 -13.24 19.97
N ASP A 467 -16.61 -12.22 20.82
CA ASP A 467 -17.69 -11.23 20.99
C ASP A 467 -17.56 -10.11 19.97
N ARG A 468 -16.33 -9.78 19.56
CA ARG A 468 -16.01 -8.78 18.54
C ARG A 468 -14.92 -9.27 17.59
N ILE A 469 -15.10 -9.00 16.32
CA ILE A 469 -14.07 -9.23 15.30
C ILE A 469 -13.63 -7.88 14.75
N VAL A 470 -12.33 -7.63 14.79
CA VAL A 470 -11.74 -6.39 14.25
C VAL A 470 -10.81 -6.77 13.11
N ILE A 471 -11.18 -6.36 11.89
CA ILE A 471 -10.36 -6.62 10.70
C ILE A 471 -9.60 -5.34 10.36
N GLY A 472 -8.27 -5.40 10.39
CA GLY A 472 -7.42 -4.23 10.15
C GLY A 472 -7.73 -3.54 8.83
N GLU A 473 -7.90 -4.29 7.75
CA GLU A 473 -8.31 -3.78 6.44
C GLU A 473 -8.94 -4.87 5.57
N CYS A 474 -10.06 -4.56 4.91
CA CYS A 474 -10.63 -5.38 3.85
C CYS A 474 -10.11 -4.93 2.48
N ARG A 475 -9.56 -5.88 1.70
CA ARG A 475 -8.98 -5.66 0.36
C ARG A 475 -9.52 -6.58 -0.72
N GLY A 476 -10.16 -7.69 -0.34
CA GLY A 476 -10.62 -8.73 -1.26
C GLY A 476 -11.77 -9.56 -0.72
N GLY A 477 -11.77 -10.85 -1.05
CA GLY A 477 -12.87 -11.78 -0.78
C GLY A 477 -13.19 -12.02 0.70
N GLU A 478 -12.32 -11.65 1.64
CA GLU A 478 -12.57 -11.66 3.09
C GLU A 478 -13.76 -10.78 3.48
N ALA A 479 -14.08 -9.78 2.65
CA ALA A 479 -15.23 -8.91 2.85
C ALA A 479 -16.56 -9.69 2.97
N LEU A 480 -16.73 -10.74 2.17
CA LEU A 480 -17.92 -11.60 2.26
C LEU A 480 -18.01 -12.34 3.59
N ASP A 481 -16.90 -12.94 4.04
CA ASP A 481 -16.86 -13.70 5.29
C ASP A 481 -17.05 -12.77 6.50
N MET A 482 -16.56 -11.52 6.41
CA MET A 482 -16.81 -10.46 7.39
C MET A 482 -18.31 -10.08 7.45
N LEU A 483 -18.95 -9.81 6.31
CA LEU A 483 -20.38 -9.48 6.27
C LEU A 483 -21.23 -10.63 6.82
N GLN A 484 -20.86 -11.88 6.53
CA GLN A 484 -21.52 -13.06 7.10
C GLN A 484 -21.35 -13.11 8.63
N ALA A 485 -20.16 -12.82 9.15
CA ALA A 485 -19.92 -12.73 10.59
C ALA A 485 -20.81 -11.67 11.25
N MET A 486 -20.84 -10.47 10.68
CA MET A 486 -21.67 -9.36 11.16
C MET A 486 -23.19 -9.67 11.13
N ASN A 487 -23.65 -10.48 10.17
CA ASN A 487 -25.06 -10.89 10.04
C ASN A 487 -25.42 -12.13 10.86
N THR A 488 -24.45 -12.82 11.48
CA THR A 488 -24.67 -14.08 12.20
C THR A 488 -24.33 -14.00 13.70
N GLY A 489 -24.54 -12.83 14.31
CA GLY A 489 -24.45 -12.66 15.76
C GLY A 489 -23.08 -12.21 16.29
N HIS A 490 -22.19 -11.72 15.40
CA HIS A 490 -20.93 -11.07 15.79
C HIS A 490 -21.05 -9.54 15.60
N ASP A 491 -22.16 -8.97 16.13
CA ASP A 491 -22.42 -7.55 16.07
C ASP A 491 -21.38 -6.72 16.81
N GLY A 492 -21.14 -5.50 16.31
CA GLY A 492 -20.10 -4.62 16.82
C GLY A 492 -18.72 -4.93 16.29
N SER A 493 -18.63 -5.63 15.18
CA SER A 493 -17.38 -5.83 14.45
C SER A 493 -16.95 -4.57 13.75
N LEU A 494 -15.64 -4.38 13.64
CA LEU A 494 -15.02 -3.16 13.11
C LEU A 494 -14.07 -3.53 11.98
N THR A 495 -14.01 -2.66 10.96
CA THR A 495 -13.01 -2.83 9.88
C THR A 495 -12.62 -1.50 9.25
N THR A 496 -11.55 -1.51 8.43
CA THR A 496 -11.23 -0.40 7.55
C THR A 496 -11.30 -0.79 6.08
N LEU A 497 -11.54 0.19 5.23
CA LEU A 497 -11.41 0.04 3.78
C LEU A 497 -10.92 1.34 3.12
N HIS A 498 -10.31 1.21 1.95
CA HIS A 498 -9.89 2.36 1.15
C HIS A 498 -11.03 2.88 0.30
N ALA A 499 -11.52 4.09 0.58
CA ALA A 499 -12.44 4.82 -0.31
C ALA A 499 -12.34 6.33 -0.07
N ASN A 500 -12.81 7.12 -1.04
CA ASN A 500 -12.79 8.58 -0.95
C ASN A 500 -14.08 9.15 -0.36
N THR A 501 -15.18 8.43 -0.48
CA THR A 501 -16.50 8.78 0.07
C THR A 501 -17.16 7.54 0.69
N PRO A 502 -18.15 7.70 1.60
CA PRO A 502 -18.92 6.58 2.13
C PRO A 502 -19.58 5.73 1.03
N ARG A 503 -20.11 6.39 0.00
CA ARG A 503 -20.76 5.72 -1.15
C ARG A 503 -19.76 4.89 -1.97
N ASP A 504 -18.54 5.42 -2.23
CA ASP A 504 -17.48 4.69 -2.89
C ASP A 504 -17.04 3.50 -2.05
N GLY A 505 -17.05 3.65 -0.72
CA GLY A 505 -16.77 2.57 0.23
C GLY A 505 -17.70 1.39 0.05
N LEU A 506 -19.02 1.64 -0.03
CA LEU A 506 -20.00 0.58 -0.26
C LEU A 506 -19.85 -0.05 -1.65
N ALA A 507 -19.65 0.74 -2.71
CA ALA A 507 -19.44 0.22 -4.06
C ALA A 507 -18.15 -0.66 -4.13
N ARG A 508 -17.10 -0.26 -3.42
CA ARG A 508 -15.88 -1.07 -3.30
C ARG A 508 -16.13 -2.37 -2.54
N LEU A 509 -16.95 -2.32 -1.49
CA LEU A 509 -17.34 -3.51 -0.73
C LEU A 509 -18.13 -4.50 -1.61
N GLU A 510 -19.09 -4.02 -2.43
CA GLU A 510 -19.78 -4.83 -3.44
C GLU A 510 -18.75 -5.54 -4.36
N THR A 511 -17.76 -4.80 -4.85
CA THR A 511 -16.70 -5.37 -5.72
C THR A 511 -15.87 -6.43 -4.99
N MET A 512 -15.47 -6.20 -3.74
CA MET A 512 -14.70 -7.16 -2.95
C MET A 512 -15.49 -8.44 -2.66
N VAL A 513 -16.81 -8.34 -2.43
CA VAL A 513 -17.68 -9.52 -2.26
C VAL A 513 -17.74 -10.33 -3.55
N LEU A 514 -17.83 -9.66 -4.72
CA LEU A 514 -17.78 -10.36 -6.02
C LEU A 514 -16.44 -11.08 -6.23
N MET A 515 -15.31 -10.49 -5.76
CA MET A 515 -13.99 -11.12 -5.81
C MET A 515 -13.87 -12.40 -4.96
N ALA A 516 -14.82 -12.65 -4.04
CA ALA A 516 -14.85 -13.89 -3.27
C ALA A 516 -15.14 -15.13 -4.12
N GLY A 517 -15.53 -14.96 -5.39
CA GLY A 517 -15.74 -16.05 -6.35
C GLY A 517 -17.03 -16.85 -6.14
N MET A 518 -18.04 -16.25 -5.50
CA MET A 518 -19.36 -16.86 -5.36
C MET A 518 -20.33 -16.19 -6.32
N ASP A 519 -21.15 -16.98 -7.02
CA ASP A 519 -22.20 -16.50 -7.92
C ASP A 519 -23.38 -15.92 -7.12
N LEU A 520 -23.16 -14.77 -6.50
CA LEU A 520 -24.20 -14.04 -5.79
C LEU A 520 -24.75 -12.91 -6.67
N PRO A 521 -26.08 -12.79 -6.81
CA PRO A 521 -26.66 -11.64 -7.50
C PRO A 521 -26.37 -10.34 -6.73
N LEU A 522 -26.15 -9.25 -7.46
CA LEU A 522 -25.80 -7.96 -6.86
C LEU A 522 -26.85 -7.46 -5.85
N SER A 523 -28.13 -7.78 -6.05
CA SER A 523 -29.19 -7.46 -5.08
C SER A 523 -28.94 -8.16 -3.74
N ALA A 524 -28.61 -9.46 -3.74
CA ALA A 524 -28.31 -10.20 -2.51
C ALA A 524 -27.04 -9.68 -1.80
N ILE A 525 -26.04 -9.23 -2.56
CA ILE A 525 -24.85 -8.59 -1.99
C ILE A 525 -25.21 -7.30 -1.28
N ARG A 526 -26.05 -6.46 -1.90
CA ARG A 526 -26.54 -5.20 -1.31
C ARG A 526 -27.38 -5.42 -0.08
N ASP A 527 -28.26 -6.44 -0.10
CA ASP A 527 -29.06 -6.83 1.07
C ASP A 527 -28.15 -7.24 2.24
N GLN A 528 -27.10 -8.04 1.98
CA GLN A 528 -26.13 -8.40 3.00
C GLN A 528 -25.37 -7.20 3.56
N ILE A 529 -24.98 -6.27 2.71
CA ILE A 529 -24.28 -5.04 3.14
C ILE A 529 -25.22 -4.18 3.97
N ALA A 530 -26.46 -3.98 3.53
CA ALA A 530 -27.46 -3.15 4.22
C ALA A 530 -27.80 -3.69 5.63
N SER A 531 -27.80 -5.01 5.80
CA SER A 531 -28.07 -5.64 7.10
C SER A 531 -26.84 -5.72 8.00
N ALA A 532 -25.63 -5.83 7.42
CA ALA A 532 -24.39 -6.01 8.16
C ALA A 532 -23.79 -4.69 8.64
N ILE A 533 -23.74 -3.65 7.80
CA ILE A 533 -23.04 -2.40 8.08
C ILE A 533 -24.02 -1.38 8.65
N HIS A 534 -23.73 -0.89 9.85
CA HIS A 534 -24.53 0.16 10.49
C HIS A 534 -23.96 1.55 10.25
N MET A 535 -22.63 1.71 10.39
CA MET A 535 -21.98 3.02 10.37
C MET A 535 -20.78 3.04 9.45
N ILE A 536 -20.58 4.16 8.74
CA ILE A 536 -19.38 4.46 7.98
C ILE A 536 -18.77 5.75 8.50
N VAL A 537 -17.51 5.69 8.92
CA VAL A 537 -16.74 6.85 9.40
C VAL A 537 -15.71 7.19 8.33
N GLN A 538 -15.89 8.31 7.65
CA GLN A 538 -15.00 8.77 6.59
C GLN A 538 -13.89 9.64 7.14
N GLN A 539 -12.64 9.27 6.89
CA GLN A 539 -11.47 10.01 7.33
C GLN A 539 -10.63 10.49 6.13
N THR A 540 -10.32 11.77 6.09
CA THR A 540 -9.58 12.39 4.98
C THR A 540 -8.26 12.99 5.46
N ARG A 541 -7.18 12.80 4.67
CA ARG A 541 -5.93 13.54 4.80
C ARG A 541 -5.91 14.64 3.76
N PHE A 542 -5.90 15.89 4.22
CA PHE A 542 -5.80 17.07 3.34
C PHE A 542 -4.37 17.27 2.84
N THR A 543 -4.20 18.05 1.79
CA THR A 543 -2.89 18.35 1.17
C THR A 543 -1.88 19.00 2.13
N CYS A 544 -2.37 19.71 3.13
CA CYS A 544 -1.55 20.27 4.22
C CYS A 544 -1.08 19.24 5.25
N GLY A 545 -1.45 17.95 5.10
CA GLY A 545 -1.13 16.88 6.03
C GLY A 545 -2.12 16.69 7.18
N THR A 546 -3.06 17.63 7.40
CA THR A 546 -4.10 17.54 8.44
C THR A 546 -5.03 16.36 8.15
N ARG A 547 -5.34 15.56 9.17
CA ARG A 547 -6.26 14.42 9.11
C ARG A 547 -7.52 14.76 9.87
N VAL A 548 -8.70 14.56 9.25
CA VAL A 548 -10.01 14.92 9.83
C VAL A 548 -11.02 13.83 9.50
N VAL A 549 -11.89 13.51 10.45
CA VAL A 549 -13.11 12.74 10.19
C VAL A 549 -14.10 13.67 9.49
N THR A 550 -14.27 13.46 8.18
CA THR A 550 -15.06 14.37 7.33
C THR A 550 -16.54 14.08 7.36
N SER A 551 -16.95 12.84 7.63
CA SER A 551 -18.37 12.50 7.85
C SER A 551 -18.53 11.24 8.69
N ILE A 552 -19.65 11.15 9.41
CA ILE A 552 -20.16 9.93 10.03
C ILE A 552 -21.55 9.69 9.45
N THR A 553 -21.73 8.52 8.83
CA THR A 553 -22.90 8.20 8.01
C THR A 553 -23.51 6.88 8.47
N GLU A 554 -24.82 6.83 8.69
CA GLU A 554 -25.60 5.62 8.96
C GLU A 554 -26.01 4.96 7.64
N VAL A 555 -25.95 3.63 7.58
CA VAL A 555 -26.57 2.83 6.51
C VAL A 555 -27.99 2.51 6.96
N THR A 556 -28.98 3.16 6.36
CA THR A 556 -30.40 3.07 6.80
C THR A 556 -31.20 1.96 6.14
N GLY A 557 -30.57 1.21 5.21
CA GLY A 557 -31.21 0.10 4.51
C GLY A 557 -31.09 0.18 3.01
N MET A 558 -32.06 -0.40 2.31
CA MET A 558 -32.10 -0.41 0.85
C MET A 558 -33.44 0.06 0.34
N GLU A 559 -33.44 0.94 -0.65
CA GLU A 559 -34.63 1.42 -1.35
C GLU A 559 -34.41 1.37 -2.86
N SER A 560 -35.36 0.81 -3.60
CA SER A 560 -35.30 0.68 -5.06
C SER A 560 -33.98 0.07 -5.57
N GLY A 561 -33.44 -0.93 -4.84
CA GLY A 561 -32.19 -1.61 -5.19
C GLY A 561 -30.91 -0.79 -4.95
N LYS A 562 -31.00 0.34 -4.21
CA LYS A 562 -29.85 1.18 -3.85
C LYS A 562 -29.73 1.29 -2.34
N LEU A 563 -28.50 1.19 -1.85
CA LEU A 563 -28.16 1.42 -0.44
C LEU A 563 -28.45 2.88 -0.08
N GLN A 564 -29.19 3.08 1.02
CA GLN A 564 -29.52 4.38 1.55
C GLN A 564 -28.51 4.77 2.64
N LEU A 565 -28.11 6.02 2.62
CA LEU A 565 -27.13 6.60 3.53
C LEU A 565 -27.67 7.87 4.13
N GLN A 566 -27.56 8.00 5.44
CA GLN A 566 -27.93 9.17 6.20
C GLN A 566 -26.70 9.76 6.88
N GLU A 567 -26.32 10.96 6.50
CA GLU A 567 -25.20 11.65 7.14
C GLU A 567 -25.68 12.22 8.49
N LEU A 568 -24.95 11.90 9.56
CA LEU A 568 -25.25 12.32 10.92
C LEU A 568 -24.37 13.49 11.36
N PHE A 569 -23.11 13.46 10.95
CA PHE A 569 -22.11 14.51 11.20
C PHE A 569 -21.29 14.76 9.95
N ARG A 570 -20.87 16.02 9.78
CA ARG A 570 -19.96 16.43 8.71
C ARG A 570 -18.94 17.45 9.16
N PHE A 571 -17.82 17.49 8.46
CA PHE A 571 -16.86 18.57 8.52
C PHE A 571 -17.08 19.53 7.36
N VAL A 572 -17.40 20.79 7.67
CA VAL A 572 -17.57 21.86 6.68
C VAL A 572 -16.21 22.48 6.42
N ASN A 573 -15.65 22.24 5.24
CA ASN A 573 -14.35 22.78 4.83
C ASN A 573 -14.49 24.21 4.31
N LEU A 574 -13.82 25.16 4.96
CA LEU A 574 -13.79 26.60 4.60
C LEU A 574 -12.50 27.00 3.85
N GLY A 575 -11.72 26.02 3.37
CA GLY A 575 -10.45 26.24 2.67
C GLY A 575 -9.24 26.10 3.58
N TYR A 576 -8.16 26.82 3.27
CA TYR A 576 -6.89 26.73 3.98
C TYR A 576 -6.49 28.08 4.55
N ALA A 577 -5.80 28.07 5.68
CA ALA A 577 -5.19 29.25 6.28
C ALA A 577 -3.74 29.00 6.66
N GLN A 578 -2.93 30.08 6.62
CA GLN A 578 -1.56 30.06 7.11
C GLN A 578 -1.58 30.05 8.64
N GLY A 579 -1.00 29.02 9.25
CA GLY A 579 -0.78 28.91 10.68
C GLY A 579 0.71 29.02 11.04
N PRO A 580 1.08 28.98 12.34
CA PRO A 580 2.47 29.01 12.79
C PRO A 580 3.32 27.88 12.18
N ASP A 581 2.74 26.69 12.01
CA ASP A 581 3.40 25.49 11.50
C ASP A 581 3.20 25.28 9.98
N GLY A 582 2.69 26.30 9.26
CA GLY A 582 2.38 26.26 7.83
C GLY A 582 0.89 26.25 7.53
N MET A 583 0.54 25.88 6.29
CA MET A 583 -0.86 25.79 5.84
C MET A 583 -1.63 24.74 6.64
N LYS A 584 -2.80 25.09 7.14
CA LYS A 584 -3.76 24.18 7.81
C LYS A 584 -5.14 24.31 7.16
N VAL A 585 -5.90 23.20 7.13
CA VAL A 585 -7.31 23.25 6.71
C VAL A 585 -8.13 24.02 7.75
N ARG A 586 -9.01 24.90 7.28
CA ARG A 586 -10.02 25.60 8.10
C ARG A 586 -11.37 24.93 7.89
N GLY A 587 -12.11 24.80 8.96
CA GLY A 587 -13.45 24.24 8.92
C GLY A 587 -14.00 24.07 10.33
N TYR A 588 -15.21 23.55 10.39
CA TYR A 588 -15.89 23.23 11.64
C TYR A 588 -16.69 21.93 11.47
N PHE A 589 -16.92 21.26 12.58
CA PHE A 589 -17.79 20.08 12.64
C PHE A 589 -19.23 20.52 12.95
N THR A 590 -20.21 19.84 12.37
CA THR A 590 -21.62 20.08 12.64
C THR A 590 -22.41 18.77 12.60
N GLY A 591 -23.47 18.70 13.38
CA GLY A 591 -24.52 17.70 13.20
C GLY A 591 -25.34 17.98 11.93
N CYS A 592 -26.19 17.05 11.55
CA CYS A 592 -27.07 17.14 10.38
C CYS A 592 -28.57 17.16 10.76
N ASP A 593 -28.90 17.49 11.99
CA ASP A 593 -30.28 17.61 12.58
C ASP A 593 -31.09 16.30 12.58
N ILE A 594 -30.43 15.17 12.34
CA ILE A 594 -31.07 13.86 12.22
C ILE A 594 -30.39 12.88 13.18
N PRO A 595 -31.09 12.33 14.19
CA PRO A 595 -30.53 11.25 15.02
C PRO A 595 -30.54 9.93 14.26
N PRO A 596 -29.65 8.98 14.61
CA PRO A 596 -29.63 7.67 13.98
C PRO A 596 -30.84 6.81 14.40
N ASN A 597 -31.31 5.95 13.50
CA ASN A 597 -32.49 5.13 13.71
C ASN A 597 -32.40 4.23 14.96
N PHE A 598 -31.21 3.71 15.29
CA PHE A 598 -31.05 2.83 16.44
C PHE A 598 -31.16 3.56 17.81
N TYR A 599 -31.16 4.88 17.85
CA TYR A 599 -31.28 5.63 19.09
C TYR A 599 -32.65 5.45 19.76
N GLU A 600 -33.72 5.26 19.01
CA GLU A 600 -35.04 4.93 19.57
C GLU A 600 -35.02 3.63 20.37
N ALA A 601 -34.38 2.59 19.81
CA ALA A 601 -34.25 1.29 20.49
C ALA A 601 -33.38 1.40 21.77
N LEU A 602 -32.31 2.18 21.75
CA LEU A 602 -31.46 2.39 22.91
C LEU A 602 -32.20 3.20 24.00
N ARG A 603 -32.99 4.20 23.65
CA ARG A 603 -33.84 4.92 24.61
C ARG A 603 -34.89 4.01 25.23
N ALA A 604 -35.52 3.15 24.44
CA ALA A 604 -36.50 2.17 24.92
C ALA A 604 -35.88 1.18 25.92
N SER A 605 -34.57 0.88 25.78
CA SER A 605 -33.81 0.06 26.73
C SER A 605 -33.22 0.84 27.92
N GLY A 606 -33.59 2.11 28.09
CA GLY A 606 -33.23 2.91 29.27
C GLY A 606 -31.90 3.67 29.19
N HIS A 607 -31.25 3.73 28.01
CA HIS A 607 -30.04 4.52 27.85
C HIS A 607 -30.33 6.02 27.81
N ALA A 608 -29.65 6.80 28.64
CA ALA A 608 -29.67 8.25 28.55
C ALA A 608 -28.84 8.71 27.35
N LEU A 609 -29.48 9.25 26.31
CA LEU A 609 -28.82 9.70 25.09
C LEU A 609 -29.06 11.21 24.91
N ASP A 610 -27.97 11.93 24.64
CA ASP A 610 -28.01 13.33 24.26
C ASP A 610 -28.30 13.45 22.75
N LEU A 611 -29.44 14.03 22.41
CA LEU A 611 -29.85 14.30 21.01
C LEU A 611 -29.33 15.63 20.49
N ASP A 612 -28.90 16.54 21.41
CA ASP A 612 -28.43 17.86 21.04
C ASP A 612 -27.08 17.79 20.27
N ILE A 613 -26.34 16.69 20.41
CA ILE A 613 -25.11 16.46 19.66
C ILE A 613 -25.29 16.41 18.13
N PHE A 614 -26.51 16.11 17.66
CA PHE A 614 -26.82 16.05 16.23
C PHE A 614 -27.30 17.39 15.65
N LYS A 615 -27.50 18.40 16.48
CA LYS A 615 -27.94 19.71 16.00
C LYS A 615 -26.89 20.33 15.08
N SER A 616 -27.36 21.00 14.04
CA SER A 616 -26.50 21.80 13.18
C SER A 616 -26.05 23.04 13.94
N ASP A 617 -24.78 23.13 14.27
CA ASP A 617 -24.17 24.35 14.73
C ASP A 617 -24.16 25.36 13.58
N GLY A 618 -24.95 26.42 13.69
CA GLY A 618 -24.77 27.57 12.81
C GLY A 618 -23.32 28.03 12.90
N GLN A 619 -22.76 28.49 11.79
CA GLN A 619 -21.37 28.93 11.64
C GLN A 619 -20.85 29.57 12.93
N PRO A 620 -19.80 29.08 13.61
CA PRO A 620 -19.30 29.70 14.82
C PRO A 620 -19.00 31.16 14.49
N ALA A 621 -19.62 32.06 15.28
CA ALA A 621 -19.48 33.49 15.10
C ALA A 621 -18.00 33.82 14.97
N GLY A 622 -17.60 34.32 13.82
CA GLY A 622 -16.22 34.64 13.54
C GLY A 622 -15.66 35.44 14.68
N ASN A 623 -14.52 35.06 15.20
CA ASN A 623 -13.72 35.89 16.09
C ASN A 623 -13.40 37.18 15.34
N SER A 624 -14.28 38.13 15.44
CA SER A 624 -14.03 39.53 15.13
C SER A 624 -13.15 40.08 16.26
N ALA A 625 -11.89 39.76 16.23
CA ALA A 625 -10.86 40.54 16.89
C ALA A 625 -10.78 41.87 16.13
N ALA A 626 -11.78 42.71 16.38
CA ALA A 626 -11.77 44.06 15.93
C ALA A 626 -11.18 44.92 17.02
N GLY A 627 -10.22 45.69 16.67
CA GLY A 627 -9.84 46.87 17.42
C GLY A 627 -11.01 47.83 17.56
N SER A 628 -11.52 47.97 18.78
CA SER A 628 -12.28 49.13 19.17
C SER A 628 -11.33 50.28 19.44
N GLY A 629 -11.05 51.06 18.41
CA GLY A 629 -10.56 52.42 18.58
C GLY A 629 -11.68 53.27 19.17
N SER A 630 -11.51 53.64 20.41
CA SER A 630 -12.30 54.68 21.07
C SER A 630 -11.93 56.05 20.48
N ASP A 631 -12.91 56.75 19.95
CA ASP A 631 -12.81 58.17 19.72
C ASP A 631 -13.94 58.86 20.53
N PRO A 632 -13.60 59.80 21.45
CA PRO A 632 -14.60 60.54 22.19
C PRO A 632 -14.74 61.95 21.58
N GLY A 633 -15.96 62.36 21.21
CA GLY A 633 -16.15 63.77 20.94
C GLY A 633 -17.45 64.20 20.31
N THR A 634 -18.21 64.92 21.11
CA THR A 634 -19.17 66.02 20.80
C THR A 634 -20.55 65.64 20.25
N GLY A 635 -21.54 65.79 21.08
CA GLY A 635 -22.24 67.06 21.21
C GLY A 635 -23.62 67.04 20.55
N GLY A 636 -24.64 66.84 21.35
CA GLY A 636 -25.88 67.66 21.41
C GLY A 636 -26.83 67.68 20.21
N PHE A 637 -28.04 67.26 20.41
CA PHE A 637 -29.25 68.13 20.44
C PHE A 637 -30.52 67.29 20.50
N ALA A 638 -31.34 67.66 21.47
CA ALA A 638 -32.69 67.16 21.69
C ALA A 638 -33.70 67.71 20.69
N ARG A 639 -34.83 66.99 20.54
CA ARG A 639 -36.23 67.29 20.29
C ARG A 639 -36.84 66.15 19.48
N GLY A 640 -37.91 65.50 19.77
CA GLY A 640 -39.09 65.88 20.55
C GLY A 640 -40.31 65.48 19.77
N SER A 641 -41.25 64.74 20.41
CA SER A 641 -42.66 64.55 20.08
C SER A 641 -43.00 63.93 18.71
N GLY A 642 -43.80 62.93 18.57
CA GLY A 642 -45.09 62.65 19.05
C GLY A 642 -45.89 61.88 18.00
N GLN A 643 -46.72 61.06 18.48
CA GLN A 643 -47.87 60.26 18.09
C GLN A 643 -47.61 58.78 17.87
#